data_550e11b2a57ebb1c208615104af83665
#
_entry.id   550e11b2a57ebb1c208615104af83665
#
_cell.length_a   1.000
_cell.length_b   1.000
_cell.length_c   1.000
_cell.angle_alpha   90.00
_cell.angle_beta   90.00
_cell.angle_gamma   90.00
#
_symmetry.space_group_name_H-M   'P 1'
#
loop_
_entity.id
_entity.type
_entity.pdbx_description
1 polymer ?
#
loop_
_entity_poly.entity_id
_entity_poly.type
_entity_poly.pdbx_seq_one_letter_code
_entity_poly.pdbx_strand_id
1 'polypeptide(L)'
;MKTIKEELLEKLHTKIDSVKHAIADQYEKIKPIAFKPETDILKLRKGEREHAMILRLTALARYKELQAIESSPFFFKCVIAHNTVDVRYRNKKEIHFGKYEFSEQNIYSWIAPIAVVRFANPGQTSFKLPNGTVKEITVHEKEQYMIVNGKVVFYAHETQDHPRELIYQEHFSAKKGAFILPEIVEIMEKAQDDVIRASHFGPFAIAGPAGSGKTTLALHRVAYLVQSPESMDLYPSNSIIVFVQDSGTKEYFSHLLPDLGIHNVKIKTFFEWASEILKLDTVAYVQNTECELDKLNLKNSVVDGGEKLKIDGEVITWNKNVFQTLRGIYAMSSSESLKNSFEEQIKRRTLDRIDITLALMMYKKHKGKLKIETESNRVMRMGKIVKHTRVDVLDYSLVVVDEFQNYLPEQLQLFKSCVSSKTESVIYVGDLSQKIQHGTIKKWDDFSENIAPDRQIRLHKVYRNTKQILEYARSLDYKVEIPEALKEGPVVQEKVFEEVRGEVENAASQNSRNIESQVFEYVENILKNKTAEKSVGILSFNLELLTRLRERFKDVDTSVKFLTIAESQGVEFDIVCLVGVSNHMFELAERYSTHPAFREEKHQIYKDLLYIALTRSMNEIHVLGTCRLKDVLVNLK
;
A
#
# COMPACT_ATOMS: atom_id res chain seq x y z
N MET A 1 15.77 7.32 -47.04
CA MET A 1 16.29 6.34 -46.06
C MET A 1 15.46 6.47 -44.80
N LYS A 2 14.71 5.45 -44.41
CA LYS A 2 14.05 5.43 -43.08
C LYS A 2 15.15 5.47 -42.00
N THR A 3 14.95 6.23 -40.96
CA THR A 3 15.86 6.20 -39.81
C THR A 3 15.79 4.82 -39.11
N ILE A 4 16.86 4.35 -38.50
CA ILE A 4 16.90 3.06 -37.75
C ILE A 4 15.73 2.96 -36.76
N LYS A 5 15.35 4.09 -36.16
CA LYS A 5 14.19 4.21 -35.25
C LYS A 5 12.85 3.93 -35.93
N GLU A 6 12.67 4.33 -37.20
CA GLU A 6 11.45 4.09 -37.98
C GLU A 6 11.31 2.60 -38.33
N GLU A 7 12.38 1.94 -38.73
CA GLU A 7 12.37 0.52 -39.05
C GLU A 7 12.07 -0.35 -37.81
N LEU A 8 12.61 0.02 -36.64
CA LEU A 8 12.35 -0.68 -35.37
C LEU A 8 10.88 -0.50 -34.94
N LEU A 9 10.33 0.70 -35.07
CA LEU A 9 8.92 0.96 -34.77
C LEU A 9 7.98 0.19 -35.72
N GLU A 10 8.32 0.06 -37.00
CA GLU A 10 7.54 -0.73 -37.96
C GLU A 10 7.51 -2.21 -37.61
N LYS A 11 8.66 -2.79 -37.22
CA LYS A 11 8.74 -4.17 -36.70
C LYS A 11 7.91 -4.35 -35.42
N LEU A 12 7.95 -3.37 -34.51
CA LEU A 12 7.19 -3.40 -33.28
C LEU A 12 5.68 -3.37 -33.55
N HIS A 13 5.22 -2.50 -34.45
CA HIS A 13 3.81 -2.45 -34.88
C HIS A 13 3.37 -3.78 -35.50
N THR A 14 4.18 -4.36 -36.40
CA THR A 14 3.91 -5.67 -37.00
C THR A 14 3.75 -6.75 -35.92
N LYS A 15 4.59 -6.72 -34.88
CA LYS A 15 4.50 -7.66 -33.76
C LYS A 15 3.21 -7.47 -32.96
N ILE A 16 2.84 -6.23 -32.65
CA ILE A 16 1.59 -5.91 -31.93
C ILE A 16 0.39 -6.40 -32.72
N ASP A 17 0.36 -6.18 -34.03
CA ASP A 17 -0.74 -6.62 -34.88
C ASP A 17 -0.82 -8.16 -34.97
N SER A 18 0.32 -8.84 -35.03
CA SER A 18 0.36 -10.30 -34.94
C SER A 18 -0.25 -10.83 -33.63
N VAL A 19 0.03 -10.16 -32.50
CA VAL A 19 -0.56 -10.51 -31.21
C VAL A 19 -2.06 -10.28 -31.22
N LYS A 20 -2.55 -9.15 -31.75
CA LYS A 20 -3.98 -8.87 -31.87
C LYS A 20 -4.72 -9.91 -32.71
N HIS A 21 -4.15 -10.34 -33.83
CA HIS A 21 -4.75 -11.40 -34.64
C HIS A 21 -4.85 -12.72 -33.89
N ALA A 22 -3.78 -13.12 -33.19
CA ALA A 22 -3.81 -14.34 -32.40
C ALA A 22 -4.80 -14.28 -31.22
N ILE A 23 -5.01 -13.09 -30.63
CA ILE A 23 -6.03 -12.87 -29.60
C ILE A 23 -7.44 -13.00 -30.19
N ALA A 24 -7.69 -12.44 -31.38
CA ALA A 24 -8.98 -12.54 -32.04
C ALA A 24 -9.40 -14.00 -32.24
N ASP A 25 -8.48 -14.87 -32.66
CA ASP A 25 -8.71 -16.31 -32.81
C ASP A 25 -9.06 -17.00 -31.48
N GLN A 26 -8.45 -16.55 -30.38
CA GLN A 26 -8.77 -17.07 -29.04
C GLN A 26 -10.11 -16.54 -28.52
N TYR A 27 -10.48 -15.29 -28.83
CA TYR A 27 -11.79 -14.75 -28.48
C TYR A 27 -12.95 -15.55 -29.07
N GLU A 28 -12.86 -15.94 -30.35
CA GLU A 28 -13.87 -16.75 -31.02
C GLU A 28 -14.13 -18.08 -30.27
N LYS A 29 -13.07 -18.69 -29.73
CA LYS A 29 -13.16 -19.96 -29.00
C LYS A 29 -13.70 -19.78 -27.57
N ILE A 30 -13.38 -18.69 -26.91
CA ILE A 30 -13.62 -18.49 -25.46
C ILE A 30 -14.94 -17.79 -25.17
N LYS A 31 -15.37 -16.81 -25.99
CA LYS A 31 -16.61 -16.05 -25.82
C LYS A 31 -17.85 -16.92 -25.60
N PRO A 32 -18.09 -18.00 -26.37
CA PRO A 32 -19.29 -18.82 -26.17
C PRO A 32 -19.32 -19.50 -24.79
N ILE A 33 -18.15 -19.78 -24.20
CA ILE A 33 -18.02 -20.41 -22.88
C ILE A 33 -18.11 -19.36 -21.77
N ALA A 34 -17.37 -18.26 -21.91
CA ALA A 34 -17.27 -17.19 -20.92
C ALA A 34 -18.62 -16.50 -20.69
N PHE A 35 -19.38 -16.26 -21.76
CA PHE A 35 -20.65 -15.54 -21.72
C PHE A 35 -21.88 -16.44 -21.84
N LYS A 36 -21.74 -17.76 -21.59
CA LYS A 36 -22.88 -18.67 -21.54
C LYS A 36 -23.88 -18.20 -20.49
N PRO A 37 -25.19 -18.04 -20.85
CA PRO A 37 -26.22 -17.58 -19.92
C PRO A 37 -26.32 -18.48 -18.68
N GLU A 38 -26.43 -17.86 -17.51
CA GLU A 38 -26.52 -18.59 -16.24
C GLU A 38 -27.79 -19.47 -16.20
N THR A 39 -28.86 -19.02 -16.83
CA THR A 39 -30.09 -19.78 -17.01
C THR A 39 -29.91 -21.12 -17.72
N ASP A 40 -28.96 -21.19 -18.66
CA ASP A 40 -28.67 -22.44 -19.38
C ASP A 40 -27.78 -23.38 -18.56
N ILE A 41 -26.92 -22.84 -17.73
CA ILE A 41 -26.10 -23.63 -16.77
C ILE A 41 -27.02 -24.21 -15.68
N LEU A 42 -28.02 -23.46 -15.22
CA LEU A 42 -28.96 -23.91 -14.19
C LEU A 42 -29.85 -25.07 -14.65
N LYS A 43 -30.07 -25.25 -15.97
CA LYS A 43 -30.84 -26.38 -16.55
C LYS A 43 -30.07 -27.72 -16.54
N LEU A 44 -28.74 -27.70 -16.34
CA LEU A 44 -27.92 -28.89 -16.32
C LEU A 44 -28.08 -29.71 -15.04
N ARG A 45 -27.73 -31.01 -15.07
CA ARG A 45 -27.67 -31.86 -13.88
C ARG A 45 -26.62 -31.36 -12.90
N LYS A 46 -26.75 -31.67 -11.61
CA LYS A 46 -25.92 -31.08 -10.54
C LYS A 46 -24.39 -31.15 -10.82
N GLY A 47 -23.85 -32.32 -11.20
CA GLY A 47 -22.42 -32.49 -11.50
C GLY A 47 -21.96 -31.73 -12.75
N GLU A 48 -22.83 -31.76 -13.81
CA GLU A 48 -22.57 -31.02 -15.06
C GLU A 48 -22.62 -29.50 -14.83
N ARG A 49 -23.47 -29.04 -13.93
CA ARG A 49 -23.61 -27.63 -13.57
C ARG A 49 -22.37 -27.11 -12.88
N GLU A 50 -21.81 -27.83 -11.91
CA GLU A 50 -20.59 -27.46 -11.21
C GLU A 50 -19.42 -27.37 -12.19
N HIS A 51 -19.28 -28.36 -13.08
CA HIS A 51 -18.26 -28.35 -14.12
C HIS A 51 -18.42 -27.19 -15.12
N ALA A 52 -19.64 -26.96 -15.60
CA ALA A 52 -19.94 -25.84 -16.50
C ALA A 52 -19.69 -24.47 -15.86
N MET A 53 -19.95 -24.33 -14.55
CA MET A 53 -19.68 -23.10 -13.81
C MET A 53 -18.17 -22.85 -13.71
N ILE A 54 -17.38 -23.88 -13.41
CA ILE A 54 -15.91 -23.80 -13.36
C ILE A 54 -15.36 -23.41 -14.74
N LEU A 55 -15.79 -24.08 -15.80
CA LEU A 55 -15.37 -23.77 -17.17
C LEU A 55 -15.72 -22.32 -17.56
N ARG A 56 -16.92 -21.84 -17.21
CA ARG A 56 -17.32 -20.45 -17.46
C ARG A 56 -16.43 -19.46 -16.73
N LEU A 57 -16.17 -19.69 -15.43
CA LEU A 57 -15.30 -18.81 -14.63
C LEU A 57 -13.86 -18.78 -15.17
N THR A 58 -13.31 -19.94 -15.55
CA THR A 58 -11.98 -20.05 -16.15
C THR A 58 -11.94 -19.32 -17.50
N ALA A 59 -12.93 -19.52 -18.35
CA ALA A 59 -13.04 -18.83 -19.64
C ALA A 59 -13.20 -17.32 -19.49
N LEU A 60 -13.96 -16.85 -18.49
CA LEU A 60 -14.12 -15.43 -18.20
C LEU A 60 -12.83 -14.80 -17.68
N ALA A 61 -12.08 -15.50 -16.83
CA ALA A 61 -10.77 -15.06 -16.39
C ALA A 61 -9.80 -14.92 -17.57
N ARG A 62 -9.74 -15.96 -18.43
CA ARG A 62 -8.91 -15.92 -19.64
C ARG A 62 -9.33 -14.83 -20.62
N TYR A 63 -10.61 -14.55 -20.75
CA TYR A 63 -11.10 -13.46 -21.59
C TYR A 63 -10.56 -12.09 -21.11
N LYS A 64 -10.60 -11.86 -19.79
CA LYS A 64 -10.04 -10.63 -19.18
C LYS A 64 -8.53 -10.54 -19.37
N GLU A 65 -7.79 -11.64 -19.23
CA GLU A 65 -6.35 -11.67 -19.51
C GLU A 65 -6.05 -11.29 -20.95
N LEU A 66 -6.81 -11.84 -21.91
CA LEU A 66 -6.64 -11.50 -23.34
C LEU A 66 -6.93 -10.03 -23.61
N GLN A 67 -7.93 -9.41 -22.95
CA GLN A 67 -8.17 -7.97 -23.04
C GLN A 67 -6.98 -7.16 -22.54
N ALA A 68 -6.38 -7.58 -21.44
CA ALA A 68 -5.19 -6.94 -20.89
C ALA A 68 -3.97 -7.09 -21.82
N ILE A 69 -3.76 -8.28 -22.41
CA ILE A 69 -2.72 -8.54 -23.41
C ILE A 69 -2.95 -7.70 -24.66
N GLU A 70 -4.19 -7.56 -25.12
CA GLU A 70 -4.53 -6.72 -26.29
C GLU A 70 -4.20 -5.24 -26.05
N SER A 71 -4.44 -4.74 -24.85
CA SER A 71 -4.11 -3.38 -24.45
C SER A 71 -2.60 -3.15 -24.30
N SER A 72 -1.90 -4.07 -23.61
CA SER A 72 -0.46 -4.00 -23.34
C SER A 72 0.17 -5.40 -23.46
N PRO A 73 0.52 -5.82 -24.68
CA PRO A 73 0.94 -7.20 -24.93
C PRO A 73 2.29 -7.55 -24.27
N PHE A 74 3.21 -6.61 -24.24
CA PHE A 74 4.53 -6.77 -23.64
C PHE A 74 5.14 -5.40 -23.34
N PHE A 75 6.09 -5.39 -22.42
CA PHE A 75 6.81 -4.17 -22.00
C PHE A 75 8.33 -4.29 -22.17
N PHE A 76 8.83 -5.47 -22.49
CA PHE A 76 10.26 -5.70 -22.64
C PHE A 76 10.54 -6.77 -23.70
N LYS A 77 11.66 -6.64 -24.42
CA LYS A 77 12.18 -7.62 -25.37
C LYS A 77 13.63 -7.92 -25.09
N CYS A 78 13.99 -9.19 -25.22
CA CYS A 78 15.40 -9.65 -25.27
C CYS A 78 15.62 -10.46 -26.53
N VAL A 79 16.79 -10.30 -27.13
CA VAL A 79 17.34 -11.23 -28.12
C VAL A 79 18.33 -12.13 -27.42
N ILE A 80 18.02 -13.41 -27.33
CA ILE A 80 18.83 -14.41 -26.61
C ILE A 80 19.31 -15.53 -27.53
N ALA A 81 20.44 -16.14 -27.16
CA ALA A 81 20.88 -17.42 -27.71
C ALA A 81 21.21 -18.39 -26.58
N HIS A 82 20.80 -19.63 -26.69
CA HIS A 82 21.15 -20.66 -25.70
C HIS A 82 22.57 -21.14 -25.89
N ASN A 83 23.36 -21.18 -24.82
CA ASN A 83 24.69 -21.74 -24.79
C ASN A 83 24.59 -23.27 -24.68
N THR A 84 24.41 -23.93 -25.81
CA THR A 84 24.27 -25.40 -25.89
C THR A 84 25.13 -25.98 -27.00
N VAL A 85 25.51 -27.24 -26.84
CA VAL A 85 26.20 -28.00 -27.88
C VAL A 85 25.28 -28.29 -29.07
N ASP A 86 23.97 -28.36 -28.83
CA ASP A 86 22.97 -28.59 -29.88
C ASP A 86 22.79 -27.36 -30.76
N VAL A 87 23.23 -27.47 -32.00
CA VAL A 87 23.21 -26.40 -33.01
C VAL A 87 21.81 -25.83 -33.25
N ARG A 88 20.76 -26.64 -33.07
CA ARG A 88 19.36 -26.22 -33.25
C ARG A 88 18.92 -25.10 -32.31
N TYR A 89 19.56 -24.98 -31.15
CA TYR A 89 19.24 -23.98 -30.13
C TYR A 89 20.23 -22.80 -30.05
N ARG A 90 21.27 -22.79 -30.91
CA ARG A 90 22.24 -21.69 -30.99
C ARG A 90 21.71 -20.47 -31.72
N ASN A 91 20.61 -20.59 -32.45
CA ASN A 91 20.04 -19.47 -33.18
C ASN A 91 19.49 -18.41 -32.21
N LYS A 92 19.72 -17.16 -32.57
CA LYS A 92 19.14 -16.00 -31.86
C LYS A 92 17.63 -16.13 -31.89
N LYS A 93 17.01 -15.98 -30.73
CA LYS A 93 15.56 -15.99 -30.54
C LYS A 93 15.12 -14.69 -29.87
N GLU A 94 14.11 -14.05 -30.43
CA GLU A 94 13.43 -12.93 -29.82
C GLU A 94 12.41 -13.46 -28.81
N ILE A 95 12.49 -12.96 -27.59
CA ILE A 95 11.53 -13.23 -26.52
C ILE A 95 11.02 -11.92 -25.97
N HIS A 96 9.75 -11.90 -25.64
CA HIS A 96 9.09 -10.73 -25.07
C HIS A 96 8.62 -11.04 -23.66
N PHE A 97 8.53 -10.03 -22.82
CA PHE A 97 8.02 -10.15 -21.47
C PHE A 97 6.80 -9.23 -21.30
N GLY A 98 5.72 -9.83 -20.87
CA GLY A 98 4.46 -9.16 -20.60
C GLY A 98 3.95 -9.43 -19.19
N LYS A 99 2.83 -8.85 -18.87
CA LYS A 99 2.11 -9.11 -17.63
C LYS A 99 1.60 -10.56 -17.56
N TYR A 100 1.07 -11.03 -18.68
CA TYR A 100 0.55 -12.39 -18.83
C TYR A 100 1.35 -13.15 -19.89
N GLU A 101 1.33 -14.46 -19.75
CA GLU A 101 1.94 -15.34 -20.74
C GLU A 101 1.08 -15.47 -22.00
N PHE A 102 1.73 -15.39 -23.17
CA PHE A 102 1.14 -15.69 -24.46
C PHE A 102 2.15 -16.46 -25.33
N SER A 103 2.25 -17.74 -25.04
CA SER A 103 3.29 -18.64 -25.54
C SER A 103 3.32 -18.72 -27.08
N GLU A 104 2.14 -18.68 -27.76
CA GLU A 104 2.02 -18.70 -29.22
C GLU A 104 2.80 -17.54 -29.90
N GLN A 105 3.01 -16.45 -29.17
CA GLN A 105 3.70 -15.27 -29.62
C GLN A 105 5.08 -15.05 -28.98
N ASN A 106 5.64 -16.08 -28.28
CA ASN A 106 6.87 -15.99 -27.51
C ASN A 106 6.85 -14.85 -26.47
N ILE A 107 5.70 -14.58 -25.86
CA ILE A 107 5.54 -13.65 -24.77
C ILE A 107 5.51 -14.46 -23.48
N TYR A 108 6.49 -14.23 -22.61
CA TYR A 108 6.60 -14.84 -21.29
C TYR A 108 6.03 -13.89 -20.24
N SER A 109 5.40 -14.46 -19.23
CA SER A 109 5.02 -13.65 -18.05
C SER A 109 6.28 -13.15 -17.34
N TRP A 110 6.20 -11.97 -16.74
CA TRP A 110 7.26 -11.41 -15.89
C TRP A 110 7.64 -12.32 -14.71
N ILE A 111 6.74 -13.23 -14.31
CA ILE A 111 6.95 -14.23 -13.24
C ILE A 111 7.83 -15.38 -13.72
N ALA A 112 7.87 -15.64 -15.01
CA ALA A 112 8.64 -16.78 -15.55
C ALA A 112 10.12 -16.74 -15.12
N PRO A 113 10.74 -17.89 -14.82
CA PRO A 113 12.14 -17.94 -14.40
C PRO A 113 13.10 -17.24 -15.36
N ILE A 114 12.85 -17.33 -16.66
CA ILE A 114 13.65 -16.66 -17.70
C ILE A 114 13.54 -15.12 -17.63
N ALA A 115 12.54 -14.56 -16.97
CA ALA A 115 12.34 -13.11 -16.92
C ALA A 115 13.45 -12.35 -16.17
N VAL A 116 14.27 -13.04 -15.37
CA VAL A 116 15.45 -12.44 -14.71
C VAL A 116 16.50 -11.94 -15.71
N VAL A 117 16.49 -12.44 -16.95
CA VAL A 117 17.44 -11.99 -17.99
C VAL A 117 17.25 -10.54 -18.41
N ARG A 118 16.10 -9.94 -18.10
CA ARG A 118 15.84 -8.51 -18.29
C ARG A 118 16.88 -7.64 -17.56
N PHE A 119 17.41 -8.14 -16.44
CA PHE A 119 18.34 -7.43 -15.57
C PHE A 119 19.79 -7.73 -15.87
N ALA A 120 20.05 -8.76 -16.66
CA ALA A 120 21.41 -9.11 -17.05
C ALA A 120 21.97 -8.11 -18.06
N ASN A 121 23.25 -7.77 -17.95
CA ASN A 121 23.93 -7.03 -18.99
C ASN A 121 24.02 -7.88 -20.28
N PRO A 122 24.11 -7.25 -21.47
CA PRO A 122 24.45 -7.98 -22.69
C PRO A 122 25.71 -8.85 -22.49
N GLY A 123 25.65 -10.10 -22.91
CA GLY A 123 26.70 -11.10 -22.70
C GLY A 123 26.17 -12.43 -22.14
N GLN A 124 27.08 -13.24 -21.62
CA GLN A 124 26.73 -14.52 -21.03
C GLN A 124 26.07 -14.35 -19.66
N THR A 125 24.97 -15.05 -19.45
CA THR A 125 24.23 -15.08 -18.19
C THR A 125 23.54 -16.43 -18.01
N SER A 126 22.92 -16.64 -16.85
CA SER A 126 22.17 -17.86 -16.56
C SER A 126 20.91 -17.56 -15.76
N PHE A 127 19.95 -18.46 -15.84
CA PHE A 127 18.78 -18.46 -14.98
C PHE A 127 18.46 -19.88 -14.49
N LYS A 128 17.83 -19.99 -13.34
CA LYS A 128 17.49 -21.24 -12.69
C LYS A 128 16.02 -21.59 -12.94
N LEU A 129 15.76 -22.82 -13.36
CA LEU A 129 14.41 -23.36 -13.47
C LEU A 129 13.89 -23.84 -12.10
N PRO A 130 12.56 -23.98 -11.90
CA PRO A 130 11.96 -24.46 -10.65
C PRO A 130 12.53 -25.81 -10.16
N ASN A 131 12.89 -26.69 -11.07
CA ASN A 131 13.51 -27.99 -10.77
C ASN A 131 14.99 -27.89 -10.38
N GLY A 132 15.53 -26.70 -10.21
CA GLY A 132 16.93 -26.45 -9.85
C GLY A 132 17.91 -26.45 -11.02
N THR A 133 17.48 -26.79 -12.24
CA THR A 133 18.35 -26.82 -13.43
C THR A 133 18.75 -25.38 -13.82
N VAL A 134 20.05 -25.14 -13.98
CA VAL A 134 20.58 -23.86 -14.47
C VAL A 134 20.65 -23.90 -16.00
N LYS A 135 20.13 -22.86 -16.65
CA LYS A 135 20.20 -22.64 -18.09
C LYS A 135 21.13 -21.48 -18.40
N GLU A 136 22.14 -21.72 -19.21
CA GLU A 136 23.08 -20.72 -19.69
C GLU A 136 22.60 -20.13 -21.02
N ILE A 137 22.64 -18.82 -21.14
CA ILE A 137 22.26 -18.09 -22.35
C ILE A 137 23.18 -16.90 -22.57
N THR A 138 23.16 -16.39 -23.80
CA THR A 138 23.78 -15.11 -24.16
C THR A 138 22.70 -14.12 -24.49
N VAL A 139 22.68 -12.96 -23.84
CA VAL A 139 21.81 -11.82 -24.13
C VAL A 139 22.53 -10.92 -25.12
N HIS A 140 21.90 -10.63 -26.26
CA HIS A 140 22.46 -9.79 -27.32
C HIS A 140 21.91 -8.37 -27.31
N GLU A 141 20.58 -8.24 -27.21
CA GLU A 141 19.89 -6.95 -27.31
C GLU A 141 18.76 -6.89 -26.31
N LYS A 142 18.46 -5.70 -25.84
CA LYS A 142 17.36 -5.42 -24.92
C LYS A 142 16.63 -4.14 -25.32
N GLU A 143 15.31 -4.21 -25.31
CA GLU A 143 14.44 -3.09 -25.64
C GLU A 143 13.32 -3.00 -24.60
N GLN A 144 12.95 -1.79 -24.25
CA GLN A 144 11.85 -1.51 -23.33
C GLN A 144 10.75 -0.72 -24.01
N TYR A 145 9.50 -1.03 -23.66
CA TYR A 145 8.33 -0.43 -24.28
C TYR A 145 7.32 0.02 -23.23
N MET A 146 6.52 1.03 -23.57
CA MET A 146 5.22 1.27 -22.98
C MET A 146 4.18 1.20 -24.08
N ILE A 147 3.26 0.26 -23.97
CA ILE A 147 2.17 0.04 -24.93
C ILE A 147 0.86 0.23 -24.15
N VAL A 148 0.04 1.19 -24.58
CA VAL A 148 -1.25 1.51 -23.96
C VAL A 148 -2.33 1.45 -25.04
N ASN A 149 -3.38 0.67 -24.79
CA ASN A 149 -4.46 0.45 -25.78
C ASN A 149 -3.93 0.04 -27.15
N GLY A 150 -2.90 -0.83 -27.17
CA GLY A 150 -2.26 -1.32 -28.37
C GLY A 150 -1.46 -0.28 -29.17
N LYS A 151 -1.16 0.88 -28.57
CA LYS A 151 -0.33 1.94 -29.17
C LYS A 151 0.97 2.08 -28.39
N VAL A 152 2.09 2.21 -29.10
CA VAL A 152 3.40 2.46 -28.49
C VAL A 152 3.46 3.91 -28.03
N VAL A 153 3.55 4.11 -26.73
CA VAL A 153 3.68 5.42 -26.08
C VAL A 153 5.14 5.74 -25.80
N PHE A 154 5.93 4.71 -25.49
CA PHE A 154 7.33 4.84 -25.16
C PHE A 154 8.13 3.68 -25.76
N TYR A 155 9.36 3.97 -26.20
CA TYR A 155 10.31 3.00 -26.71
C TYR A 155 11.73 3.42 -26.32
N ALA A 156 12.50 2.53 -25.79
CA ALA A 156 13.91 2.72 -25.49
C ALA A 156 14.72 1.46 -25.79
N HIS A 157 15.91 1.67 -26.34
CA HIS A 157 16.92 0.64 -26.53
C HIS A 157 18.02 0.84 -25.48
N GLU A 158 18.24 -0.18 -24.65
CA GLU A 158 19.23 -0.08 -23.58
C GLU A 158 20.65 -0.19 -24.16
N THR A 159 21.43 0.87 -23.99
CA THR A 159 22.82 0.98 -24.43
C THR A 159 23.68 1.55 -23.29
N GLN A 160 25.01 1.57 -23.46
CA GLN A 160 25.90 2.21 -22.48
C GLN A 160 25.65 3.71 -22.34
N ASP A 161 25.27 4.40 -23.44
CA ASP A 161 25.00 5.83 -23.46
C ASP A 161 23.57 6.18 -23.02
N HIS A 162 22.66 5.20 -23.00
CA HIS A 162 21.28 5.32 -22.55
C HIS A 162 20.97 4.25 -21.51
N PRO A 163 21.49 4.40 -20.29
CA PRO A 163 21.33 3.42 -19.23
C PRO A 163 19.87 3.37 -18.74
N ARG A 164 19.53 2.26 -18.11
CA ARG A 164 18.19 1.93 -17.61
C ARG A 164 17.59 3.02 -16.69
N GLU A 165 18.42 3.73 -15.94
CA GLU A 165 17.97 4.81 -15.04
C GLU A 165 17.38 6.01 -15.79
N LEU A 166 17.94 6.37 -16.95
CA LEU A 166 17.37 7.41 -17.82
C LEU A 166 16.06 6.95 -18.47
N ILE A 167 16.00 5.67 -18.84
CA ILE A 167 14.79 5.05 -19.39
C ILE A 167 13.63 5.14 -18.39
N TYR A 168 13.89 4.96 -17.11
CA TYR A 168 12.89 5.13 -16.05
C TYR A 168 12.29 6.53 -16.00
N GLN A 169 13.12 7.55 -16.07
CA GLN A 169 12.65 8.94 -15.99
C GLN A 169 11.79 9.32 -17.20
N GLU A 170 12.22 8.91 -18.39
CA GLU A 170 11.43 9.12 -19.60
C GLU A 170 10.09 8.39 -19.54
N HIS A 171 10.08 7.16 -19.02
CA HIS A 171 8.87 6.37 -18.81
C HIS A 171 7.89 7.05 -17.85
N PHE A 172 8.37 7.55 -16.70
CA PHE A 172 7.54 8.30 -15.75
C PHE A 172 7.01 9.60 -16.35
N SER A 173 7.84 10.29 -17.14
CA SER A 173 7.45 11.53 -17.80
C SER A 173 6.41 11.32 -18.91
N ALA A 174 6.40 10.14 -19.55
CA ALA A 174 5.44 9.80 -20.60
C ALA A 174 4.06 9.38 -20.06
N LYS A 175 3.97 8.86 -18.84
CA LYS A 175 2.69 8.57 -18.17
C LYS A 175 2.10 9.87 -17.60
N LYS A 176 1.32 10.57 -18.40
CA LYS A 176 0.55 11.75 -17.97
C LYS A 176 -0.77 11.31 -17.35
N GLY A 177 -1.02 11.75 -16.13
CA GLY A 177 -2.32 11.79 -15.49
C GLY A 177 -2.92 10.43 -15.12
N ALA A 178 -2.94 10.14 -13.88
CA ALA A 178 -3.88 9.39 -13.05
C ALA A 178 -3.14 8.93 -11.79
N PHE A 179 -3.85 8.82 -10.69
CA PHE A 179 -3.41 8.30 -9.39
C PHE A 179 -2.92 6.83 -9.44
N ILE A 180 -2.67 6.28 -10.60
CA ILE A 180 -2.21 4.91 -10.78
C ILE A 180 -0.69 4.93 -10.70
N LEU A 181 -0.17 4.36 -9.63
CA LEU A 181 1.23 3.96 -9.54
C LEU A 181 1.60 3.20 -10.81
N PRO A 182 2.67 3.61 -11.54
CA PRO A 182 3.11 2.86 -12.70
C PRO A 182 3.32 1.41 -12.29
N GLU A 183 2.92 0.49 -13.15
CA GLU A 183 3.15 -0.93 -12.90
C GLU A 183 4.66 -1.13 -12.71
N ILE A 184 5.08 -1.41 -11.47
CA ILE A 184 6.50 -1.60 -11.12
C ILE A 184 7.16 -2.63 -12.04
N VAL A 185 6.40 -3.61 -12.53
CA VAL A 185 6.90 -4.68 -13.39
C VAL A 185 7.58 -4.16 -14.65
N GLU A 186 7.08 -3.06 -15.23
CA GLU A 186 7.63 -2.47 -16.45
C GLU A 186 8.99 -1.81 -16.23
N ILE A 187 9.19 -1.26 -15.04
CA ILE A 187 10.34 -0.42 -14.67
C ILE A 187 11.17 -0.98 -13.52
N MET A 188 10.87 -2.21 -13.10
CA MET A 188 11.50 -2.86 -11.95
C MET A 188 13.02 -2.96 -12.09
N GLU A 189 13.74 -2.58 -11.03
CA GLU A 189 15.16 -2.84 -10.90
C GLU A 189 15.44 -4.30 -10.47
N LYS A 190 16.68 -4.76 -10.72
CA LYS A 190 17.10 -6.11 -10.30
C LYS A 190 16.91 -6.33 -8.79
N ALA A 191 17.27 -5.34 -7.97
CA ALA A 191 17.10 -5.42 -6.53
C ALA A 191 15.63 -5.64 -6.11
N GLN A 192 14.68 -5.05 -6.83
CA GLN A 192 13.25 -5.24 -6.60
C GLN A 192 12.78 -6.63 -7.05
N ASP A 193 13.27 -7.13 -8.19
CA ASP A 193 12.96 -8.49 -8.65
C ASP A 193 13.54 -9.55 -7.70
N ASP A 194 14.76 -9.33 -7.19
CA ASP A 194 15.39 -10.20 -6.19
C ASP A 194 14.53 -10.28 -4.90
N VAL A 195 13.91 -9.16 -4.49
CA VAL A 195 12.96 -9.11 -3.36
C VAL A 195 11.71 -9.95 -3.65
N ILE A 196 11.14 -9.81 -4.85
CA ILE A 196 9.92 -10.54 -5.24
C ILE A 196 10.19 -12.04 -5.26
N ARG A 197 11.37 -12.46 -5.75
CA ARG A 197 11.77 -13.87 -5.90
C ARG A 197 12.50 -14.45 -4.70
N ALA A 198 12.75 -13.66 -3.65
CA ALA A 198 13.37 -14.14 -2.42
C ALA A 198 12.59 -15.32 -1.81
N SER A 199 13.25 -16.11 -0.96
CA SER A 199 12.63 -17.25 -0.27
C SER A 199 11.24 -16.91 0.28
N HIS A 200 10.29 -17.78 0.09
CA HIS A 200 8.89 -17.55 0.40
C HIS A 200 8.49 -17.94 1.83
N PHE A 201 9.32 -18.67 2.57
CA PHE A 201 9.03 -19.06 3.95
C PHE A 201 9.50 -18.01 4.96
N GLY A 202 8.77 -17.87 6.07
CA GLY A 202 9.13 -17.04 7.21
C GLY A 202 8.90 -15.53 7.00
N PRO A 203 9.23 -14.69 8.01
CA PRO A 203 9.01 -13.26 7.99
C PRO A 203 9.92 -12.54 6.99
N PHE A 204 9.41 -11.44 6.41
CA PHE A 204 10.07 -10.62 5.43
C PHE A 204 9.73 -9.15 5.64
N ALA A 205 10.69 -8.24 5.52
CA ALA A 205 10.47 -6.82 5.66
C ALA A 205 10.87 -6.05 4.40
N ILE A 206 9.99 -5.15 3.95
CA ILE A 206 10.23 -4.20 2.87
C ILE A 206 10.13 -2.81 3.47
N ALA A 207 11.29 -2.22 3.74
CA ALA A 207 11.40 -0.89 4.34
C ALA A 207 11.89 0.14 3.30
N GLY A 208 11.65 1.42 3.59
CA GLY A 208 12.16 2.52 2.76
C GLY A 208 11.30 3.77 2.87
N PRO A 209 11.78 4.91 2.34
CA PRO A 209 11.07 6.17 2.43
C PRO A 209 9.73 6.17 1.68
N ALA A 210 8.91 7.18 1.96
CA ALA A 210 7.69 7.41 1.17
C ALA A 210 8.04 7.55 -0.32
N GLY A 211 7.18 7.03 -1.19
CA GLY A 211 7.41 7.10 -2.64
C GLY A 211 8.45 6.12 -3.21
N SER A 212 9.04 5.24 -2.40
CA SER A 212 9.98 4.21 -2.88
C SER A 212 9.32 2.99 -3.53
N GLY A 213 7.97 2.89 -3.51
CA GLY A 213 7.24 1.78 -4.11
C GLY A 213 7.13 0.52 -3.24
N LYS A 214 7.36 0.62 -1.92
CA LYS A 214 7.29 -0.51 -0.97
C LYS A 214 6.03 -1.35 -1.09
N THR A 215 4.88 -0.69 -0.98
CA THR A 215 3.56 -1.31 -1.01
C THR A 215 3.32 -2.04 -2.33
N THR A 216 3.65 -1.38 -3.44
CA THR A 216 3.51 -1.99 -4.77
C THR A 216 4.43 -3.19 -4.94
N LEU A 217 5.66 -3.11 -4.45
CA LEU A 217 6.61 -4.24 -4.46
C LEU A 217 6.09 -5.43 -3.64
N ALA A 218 5.50 -5.16 -2.47
CA ALA A 218 4.88 -6.20 -1.65
C ALA A 218 3.74 -6.92 -2.39
N LEU A 219 2.88 -6.18 -3.09
CA LEU A 219 1.79 -6.77 -3.86
C LEU A 219 2.28 -7.58 -5.06
N HIS A 220 3.34 -7.14 -5.72
CA HIS A 220 3.99 -7.95 -6.77
C HIS A 220 4.59 -9.23 -6.20
N ARG A 221 5.15 -9.17 -4.97
CA ARG A 221 5.60 -10.39 -4.28
C ARG A 221 4.43 -11.31 -3.97
N VAL A 222 3.29 -10.80 -3.51
CA VAL A 222 2.06 -11.60 -3.34
C VAL A 222 1.66 -12.23 -4.67
N ALA A 223 1.68 -11.47 -5.77
CA ALA A 223 1.36 -11.98 -7.10
C ALA A 223 2.30 -13.12 -7.51
N TYR A 224 3.59 -12.95 -7.27
CA TYR A 224 4.59 -13.98 -7.53
C TYR A 224 4.30 -15.26 -6.72
N LEU A 225 4.04 -15.13 -5.42
CA LEU A 225 3.80 -16.29 -4.53
C LEU A 225 2.54 -17.08 -4.92
N VAL A 226 1.49 -16.39 -5.37
CA VAL A 226 0.22 -17.00 -5.80
C VAL A 226 0.33 -17.68 -7.16
N GLN A 227 1.17 -17.16 -8.06
CA GLN A 227 1.19 -17.57 -9.47
C GLN A 227 2.44 -18.40 -9.83
N SER A 228 3.50 -18.37 -9.02
CA SER A 228 4.70 -19.12 -9.29
C SER A 228 4.48 -20.63 -9.09
N PRO A 229 4.89 -21.49 -10.04
CA PRO A 229 4.79 -22.94 -9.88
C PRO A 229 5.50 -23.50 -8.64
N GLU A 230 6.46 -22.76 -8.07
CA GLU A 230 7.22 -23.17 -6.89
C GLU A 230 6.44 -22.97 -5.59
N SER A 231 5.46 -22.05 -5.57
CA SER A 231 4.81 -21.59 -4.33
C SER A 231 3.28 -21.58 -4.37
N MET A 232 2.66 -21.66 -5.54
CA MET A 232 1.20 -21.49 -5.69
C MET A 232 0.37 -22.47 -4.84
N ASP A 233 0.84 -23.69 -4.63
CA ASP A 233 0.15 -24.70 -3.80
C ASP A 233 0.21 -24.35 -2.30
N LEU A 234 1.22 -23.60 -1.87
CA LEU A 234 1.40 -23.16 -0.49
C LEU A 234 0.64 -21.85 -0.20
N TYR A 235 0.40 -21.03 -1.23
CA TYR A 235 -0.19 -19.70 -1.10
C TYR A 235 -1.48 -19.54 -1.91
N PRO A 236 -2.53 -20.34 -1.65
CA PRO A 236 -3.82 -20.13 -2.30
C PRO A 236 -4.38 -18.76 -1.90
N SER A 237 -4.83 -17.97 -2.88
CA SER A 237 -5.20 -16.57 -2.70
C SER A 237 -6.25 -16.32 -1.61
N ASN A 238 -7.18 -17.25 -1.40
CA ASN A 238 -8.21 -17.17 -0.36
C ASN A 238 -7.69 -17.37 1.07
N SER A 239 -6.45 -17.86 1.23
CA SER A 239 -5.76 -18.02 2.52
C SER A 239 -4.78 -16.87 2.82
N ILE A 240 -4.78 -15.82 2.00
CA ILE A 240 -3.92 -14.64 2.15
C ILE A 240 -4.75 -13.49 2.72
N ILE A 241 -4.16 -12.75 3.67
CA ILE A 241 -4.74 -11.52 4.19
C ILE A 241 -3.75 -10.36 4.10
N VAL A 242 -4.27 -9.19 3.71
CA VAL A 242 -3.53 -7.92 3.70
C VAL A 242 -4.18 -6.98 4.69
N PHE A 243 -3.43 -6.54 5.68
CA PHE A 243 -3.84 -5.50 6.63
C PHE A 243 -3.42 -4.14 6.12
N VAL A 244 -4.37 -3.22 6.10
CA VAL A 244 -4.21 -1.83 5.67
C VAL A 244 -4.68 -0.87 6.75
N GLN A 245 -4.20 0.38 6.73
CA GLN A 245 -4.52 1.37 7.75
C GLN A 245 -5.96 1.91 7.65
N ASP A 246 -6.43 2.13 6.43
CA ASP A 246 -7.68 2.84 6.16
C ASP A 246 -8.43 2.28 4.95
N SER A 247 -9.66 2.76 4.75
CA SER A 247 -10.54 2.35 3.66
C SER A 247 -10.05 2.81 2.28
N GLY A 248 -9.33 3.93 2.19
CA GLY A 248 -8.79 4.43 0.92
C GLY A 248 -7.67 3.53 0.41
N THR A 249 -6.75 3.15 1.28
CA THR A 249 -5.71 2.16 0.99
C THR A 249 -6.33 0.80 0.62
N LYS A 250 -7.39 0.38 1.33
CA LYS A 250 -8.13 -0.85 1.01
C LYS A 250 -8.71 -0.81 -0.40
N GLU A 251 -9.35 0.29 -0.79
CA GLU A 251 -9.92 0.47 -2.13
C GLU A 251 -8.82 0.36 -3.20
N TYR A 252 -7.69 1.05 -2.99
CA TYR A 252 -6.54 0.97 -3.87
C TYR A 252 -6.03 -0.47 -4.08
N PHE A 253 -5.85 -1.23 -3.00
CA PHE A 253 -5.42 -2.64 -3.09
C PHE A 253 -6.47 -3.52 -3.78
N SER A 254 -7.77 -3.23 -3.57
CA SER A 254 -8.87 -3.96 -4.17
C SER A 254 -8.91 -3.82 -5.70
N HIS A 255 -8.36 -2.74 -6.23
CA HIS A 255 -8.19 -2.55 -7.68
C HIS A 255 -6.88 -3.15 -8.20
N LEU A 256 -5.77 -2.97 -7.47
CA LEU A 256 -4.46 -3.37 -7.94
C LEU A 256 -4.27 -4.90 -7.97
N LEU A 257 -4.77 -5.64 -6.97
CA LEU A 257 -4.61 -7.10 -6.94
C LEU A 257 -5.30 -7.81 -8.12
N PRO A 258 -6.55 -7.49 -8.50
CA PRO A 258 -7.15 -8.03 -9.72
C PRO A 258 -6.37 -7.68 -10.99
N ASP A 259 -5.78 -6.49 -11.06
CA ASP A 259 -4.93 -6.09 -12.19
C ASP A 259 -3.66 -6.94 -12.29
N LEU A 260 -3.17 -7.47 -11.18
CA LEU A 260 -2.09 -8.45 -11.14
C LEU A 260 -2.55 -9.91 -11.36
N GLY A 261 -3.82 -10.12 -11.69
CA GLY A 261 -4.40 -11.45 -11.90
C GLY A 261 -4.69 -12.20 -10.60
N ILE A 262 -4.76 -11.50 -9.47
CA ILE A 262 -5.01 -12.11 -8.16
C ILE A 262 -6.40 -11.77 -7.68
N HIS A 263 -7.18 -12.79 -7.39
CA HIS A 263 -8.53 -12.66 -6.89
C HIS A 263 -8.69 -13.35 -5.54
N ASN A 264 -9.69 -12.95 -4.75
CA ASN A 264 -10.07 -13.57 -3.47
C ASN A 264 -9.06 -13.39 -2.32
N VAL A 265 -8.08 -12.49 -2.42
CA VAL A 265 -7.25 -12.08 -1.28
C VAL A 265 -8.11 -11.23 -0.34
N LYS A 266 -8.00 -11.48 0.96
CA LYS A 266 -8.71 -10.71 1.98
C LYS A 266 -7.95 -9.41 2.25
N ILE A 267 -8.60 -8.26 2.09
CA ILE A 267 -8.03 -6.96 2.41
C ILE A 267 -8.87 -6.35 3.53
N LYS A 268 -8.28 -6.06 4.68
CA LYS A 268 -9.01 -5.57 5.86
C LYS A 268 -8.22 -4.54 6.64
N THR A 269 -8.95 -3.61 7.24
CA THR A 269 -8.40 -2.81 8.34
C THR A 269 -8.37 -3.63 9.62
N PHE A 270 -7.58 -3.19 10.60
CA PHE A 270 -7.55 -3.86 11.91
C PHE A 270 -8.93 -3.92 12.57
N PHE A 271 -9.70 -2.84 12.48
CA PHE A 271 -11.05 -2.78 13.04
C PHE A 271 -12.01 -3.77 12.38
N GLU A 272 -12.04 -3.84 11.04
CA GLU A 272 -12.91 -4.77 10.30
C GLU A 272 -12.60 -6.22 10.68
N TRP A 273 -11.32 -6.58 10.73
CA TRP A 273 -10.87 -7.92 11.09
C TRP A 273 -11.24 -8.27 12.55
N ALA A 274 -11.00 -7.35 13.47
CA ALA A 274 -11.33 -7.52 14.87
C ALA A 274 -12.84 -7.61 15.10
N SER A 275 -13.62 -6.82 14.36
CA SER A 275 -15.09 -6.80 14.46
C SER A 275 -15.71 -8.14 14.10
N GLU A 276 -15.18 -8.85 13.12
CA GLU A 276 -15.64 -10.20 12.76
C GLU A 276 -15.33 -11.23 13.86
N ILE A 277 -14.18 -11.11 14.53
CA ILE A 277 -13.79 -12.02 15.60
C ILE A 277 -14.60 -11.77 16.86
N LEU A 278 -14.76 -10.49 17.22
CA LEU A 278 -15.41 -10.04 18.46
C LEU A 278 -16.92 -9.82 18.32
N LYS A 279 -17.46 -9.91 17.10
CA LYS A 279 -18.89 -9.65 16.75
C LYS A 279 -19.32 -8.22 17.15
N LEU A 280 -18.61 -7.21 16.64
CA LEU A 280 -18.82 -5.80 16.96
C LEU A 280 -19.74 -5.07 15.96
N ASP A 281 -20.77 -5.72 15.45
CA ASP A 281 -21.63 -5.22 14.35
C ASP A 281 -22.29 -3.85 14.62
N THR A 282 -22.42 -3.46 15.91
CA THR A 282 -23.08 -2.20 16.32
C THR A 282 -22.12 -1.24 17.02
N VAL A 283 -20.83 -1.44 16.85
CA VAL A 283 -19.78 -0.62 17.49
C VAL A 283 -19.11 0.24 16.43
N ALA A 284 -18.96 1.54 16.71
CA ALA A 284 -18.21 2.43 15.85
C ALA A 284 -16.75 2.52 16.29
N TYR A 285 -15.86 2.61 15.31
CA TYR A 285 -14.44 2.86 15.56
C TYR A 285 -14.19 4.35 15.70
N VAL A 286 -13.41 4.73 16.74
CA VAL A 286 -12.97 6.10 16.96
C VAL A 286 -11.46 6.17 16.99
N GLN A 287 -10.92 7.23 16.39
CA GLN A 287 -9.49 7.55 16.43
C GLN A 287 -9.24 8.70 17.42
N ASN A 288 -8.03 8.73 17.99
CA ASN A 288 -7.53 9.85 18.79
C ASN A 288 -8.47 10.25 19.95
N THR A 289 -8.73 9.32 20.86
CA THR A 289 -9.49 9.61 22.09
C THR A 289 -8.65 10.47 23.07
N GLU A 290 -9.29 11.33 23.84
CA GLU A 290 -8.63 12.21 24.83
C GLU A 290 -7.77 11.43 25.83
N CYS A 291 -8.15 10.20 26.15
CA CYS A 291 -7.46 9.32 27.10
C CYS A 291 -6.56 8.26 26.43
N GLU A 292 -6.18 8.44 25.16
CA GLU A 292 -5.38 7.44 24.46
C GLU A 292 -4.05 7.13 25.19
N LEU A 293 -3.37 8.15 25.69
CA LEU A 293 -2.09 7.97 26.39
C LEU A 293 -2.26 7.27 27.74
N ASP A 294 -3.36 7.58 28.47
CA ASP A 294 -3.69 6.87 29.71
C ASP A 294 -3.99 5.40 29.46
N LYS A 295 -4.71 5.10 28.37
CA LYS A 295 -4.95 3.72 27.91
C LYS A 295 -3.66 3.00 27.54
N LEU A 296 -2.74 3.66 26.84
CA LEU A 296 -1.44 3.09 26.49
C LEU A 296 -0.61 2.80 27.75
N ASN A 297 -0.59 3.71 28.73
CA ASN A 297 0.08 3.48 30.00
C ASN A 297 -0.50 2.28 30.74
N LEU A 298 -1.83 2.24 30.87
CA LEU A 298 -2.50 1.11 31.49
C LEU A 298 -2.18 -0.19 30.74
N LYS A 299 -2.29 -0.18 29.40
CA LYS A 299 -1.93 -1.33 28.58
C LYS A 299 -0.52 -1.80 28.87
N ASN A 300 0.45 -0.89 28.89
CA ASN A 300 1.85 -1.23 29.15
C ASN A 300 2.09 -1.79 30.56
N SER A 301 1.31 -1.36 31.58
CA SER A 301 1.37 -1.91 32.93
C SER A 301 0.72 -3.29 33.06
N VAL A 302 -0.27 -3.56 32.22
CA VAL A 302 -1.08 -4.80 32.23
C VAL A 302 -0.46 -5.89 31.37
N VAL A 303 0.25 -5.50 30.30
CA VAL A 303 0.89 -6.40 29.33
C VAL A 303 2.38 -6.49 29.63
N ASP A 304 2.78 -7.44 30.43
CA ASP A 304 4.20 -7.77 30.66
C ASP A 304 4.67 -8.72 29.56
N GLY A 305 5.57 -8.24 28.69
CA GLY A 305 6.28 -9.06 27.69
C GLY A 305 5.41 -9.81 26.66
N GLY A 306 4.23 -9.30 26.33
CA GLY A 306 3.41 -9.81 25.20
C GLY A 306 2.51 -11.01 25.50
N GLU A 307 2.63 -11.70 26.63
CA GLU A 307 1.83 -12.91 26.88
C GLU A 307 0.99 -12.92 28.18
N LYS A 308 1.22 -12.04 29.12
CA LYS A 308 0.58 -12.12 30.44
C LYS A 308 -0.13 -10.83 30.81
N LEU A 309 -1.45 -10.82 30.67
CA LEU A 309 -2.31 -9.88 31.38
C LEU A 309 -2.27 -10.26 32.88
N LYS A 310 -1.26 -9.80 33.61
CA LYS A 310 -1.19 -9.87 35.05
C LYS A 310 -1.57 -8.51 35.61
N ILE A 311 -2.62 -8.50 36.38
CA ILE A 311 -2.99 -7.33 37.17
C ILE A 311 -3.10 -7.82 38.63
N ASP A 312 -2.21 -7.37 39.48
CA ASP A 312 -2.19 -7.49 40.94
C ASP A 312 -2.95 -8.71 41.55
N GLY A 313 -2.73 -9.91 40.99
CA GLY A 313 -3.32 -11.14 41.49
C GLY A 313 -4.76 -11.44 41.09
N GLU A 314 -5.49 -10.47 40.48
CA GLU A 314 -6.84 -10.69 39.99
C GLU A 314 -6.85 -11.21 38.54
N VAL A 315 -7.61 -12.27 38.32
CA VAL A 315 -7.80 -12.86 36.99
C VAL A 315 -8.97 -12.16 36.30
N ILE A 316 -8.65 -11.27 35.35
CA ILE A 316 -9.69 -10.72 34.44
C ILE A 316 -10.24 -11.85 33.59
N THR A 317 -11.53 -12.08 33.68
CA THR A 317 -12.23 -13.12 32.92
C THR A 317 -12.76 -12.52 31.61
N TRP A 318 -12.63 -13.28 30.53
CA TRP A 318 -13.27 -12.94 29.27
C TRP A 318 -14.79 -13.01 29.39
N ASN A 319 -15.47 -11.93 29.03
CA ASN A 319 -16.92 -11.90 28.88
C ASN A 319 -17.28 -11.81 27.39
N LYS A 320 -18.36 -12.45 26.96
CA LYS A 320 -18.87 -12.31 25.58
C LYS A 320 -19.22 -10.88 25.22
N ASN A 321 -19.56 -10.04 26.21
CA ASN A 321 -19.70 -8.61 26.04
C ASN A 321 -18.34 -7.93 26.19
N VAL A 322 -17.78 -7.45 25.08
CA VAL A 322 -16.47 -6.78 25.03
C VAL A 322 -16.39 -5.60 26.00
N PHE A 323 -17.45 -4.78 26.08
CA PHE A 323 -17.48 -3.64 26.99
C PHE A 323 -17.38 -4.03 28.47
N GLN A 324 -17.96 -5.18 28.87
CA GLN A 324 -17.82 -5.66 30.25
C GLN A 324 -16.41 -6.15 30.53
N THR A 325 -15.75 -6.81 29.59
CA THR A 325 -14.36 -7.21 29.72
C THR A 325 -13.46 -5.98 29.88
N LEU A 326 -13.63 -4.97 29.02
CA LEU A 326 -12.86 -3.72 29.07
C LEU A 326 -13.14 -2.89 30.33
N ARG A 327 -14.40 -2.84 30.80
CA ARG A 327 -14.76 -2.18 32.07
C ARG A 327 -13.98 -2.81 33.23
N GLY A 328 -13.83 -4.12 33.28
CA GLY A 328 -12.99 -4.81 34.27
C GLY A 328 -11.52 -4.40 34.20
N ILE A 329 -10.98 -4.21 33.00
CA ILE A 329 -9.60 -3.75 32.80
C ILE A 329 -9.45 -2.29 33.27
N TYR A 330 -10.34 -1.39 32.84
CA TYR A 330 -10.24 0.03 33.16
C TYR A 330 -10.58 0.37 34.61
N ALA A 331 -11.37 -0.46 35.30
CA ALA A 331 -11.62 -0.33 36.74
C ALA A 331 -10.34 -0.37 37.58
N MET A 332 -9.29 -1.01 37.09
CA MET A 332 -7.99 -1.12 37.78
C MET A 332 -7.12 0.13 37.59
N SER A 333 -7.48 1.04 36.70
CA SER A 333 -6.76 2.30 36.55
C SER A 333 -6.95 3.20 37.76
N SER A 334 -5.90 3.91 38.18
CA SER A 334 -5.99 4.99 39.15
C SER A 334 -6.57 6.28 38.56
N SER A 335 -6.68 6.38 37.22
CA SER A 335 -7.20 7.55 36.51
C SER A 335 -8.73 7.53 36.46
N GLU A 336 -9.37 8.40 37.23
CA GLU A 336 -10.83 8.61 37.17
C GLU A 336 -11.27 9.21 35.82
N SER A 337 -10.41 10.02 35.18
CA SER A 337 -10.66 10.56 33.83
C SER A 337 -10.80 9.43 32.82
N LEU A 338 -9.90 8.43 32.87
CA LEU A 338 -9.97 7.27 31.99
C LEU A 338 -11.24 6.44 32.18
N LYS A 339 -11.63 6.19 33.44
CA LYS A 339 -12.86 5.46 33.75
C LYS A 339 -14.10 6.19 33.21
N ASN A 340 -14.18 7.49 33.44
CA ASN A 340 -15.30 8.31 32.98
C ASN A 340 -15.35 8.38 31.43
N SER A 341 -14.21 8.56 30.77
CA SER A 341 -14.12 8.55 29.32
C SER A 341 -14.59 7.21 28.73
N PHE A 342 -14.22 6.10 29.37
CA PHE A 342 -14.65 4.78 28.91
C PHE A 342 -16.15 4.54 29.12
N GLU A 343 -16.76 5.05 30.22
CA GLU A 343 -18.22 4.99 30.40
C GLU A 343 -18.97 5.79 29.32
N GLU A 344 -18.42 6.93 28.86
CA GLU A 344 -18.98 7.65 27.70
C GLU A 344 -18.84 6.85 26.40
N GLN A 345 -17.71 6.15 26.19
CA GLN A 345 -17.55 5.27 25.04
C GLN A 345 -18.57 4.11 25.06
N ILE A 346 -18.88 3.56 26.22
CA ILE A 346 -19.93 2.53 26.38
C ILE A 346 -21.28 3.08 25.93
N LYS A 347 -21.66 4.30 26.38
CA LYS A 347 -22.93 4.95 26.03
C LYS A 347 -23.03 5.19 24.51
N ARG A 348 -21.94 5.63 23.90
CA ARG A 348 -21.84 5.91 22.45
C ARG A 348 -21.62 4.67 21.62
N ARG A 349 -21.34 3.52 22.23
CA ARG A 349 -20.93 2.26 21.58
C ARG A 349 -19.72 2.44 20.67
N THR A 350 -18.70 3.09 21.18
CA THR A 350 -17.45 3.36 20.43
C THR A 350 -16.28 2.65 21.07
N LEU A 351 -15.33 2.17 20.27
CA LEU A 351 -14.06 1.60 20.70
C LEU A 351 -12.92 2.16 19.85
N ASP A 352 -11.76 2.35 20.47
CA ASP A 352 -10.54 2.73 19.78
C ASP A 352 -9.59 1.53 19.58
N ARG A 353 -8.43 1.78 18.95
CA ARG A 353 -7.44 0.73 18.64
C ARG A 353 -6.91 0.02 19.87
N ILE A 354 -6.80 0.69 21.02
CA ILE A 354 -6.27 0.12 22.26
C ILE A 354 -7.32 -0.78 22.89
N ASP A 355 -8.58 -0.32 22.97
CA ASP A 355 -9.72 -1.08 23.44
C ASP A 355 -9.83 -2.43 22.70
N ILE A 356 -9.79 -2.36 21.38
CA ILE A 356 -9.92 -3.52 20.50
C ILE A 356 -8.73 -4.47 20.66
N THR A 357 -7.52 -3.92 20.82
CA THR A 357 -6.32 -4.73 21.02
C THR A 357 -6.41 -5.50 22.34
N LEU A 358 -6.77 -4.82 23.43
CA LEU A 358 -6.96 -5.47 24.75
C LEU A 358 -8.04 -6.54 24.69
N ALA A 359 -9.18 -6.26 24.04
CA ALA A 359 -10.25 -7.22 23.88
C ALA A 359 -9.82 -8.48 23.10
N LEU A 360 -9.08 -8.32 22.00
CA LEU A 360 -8.56 -9.45 21.22
C LEU A 360 -7.52 -10.27 21.98
N MET A 361 -6.66 -9.62 22.77
CA MET A 361 -5.71 -10.31 23.63
C MET A 361 -6.43 -11.16 24.67
N MET A 362 -7.47 -10.60 25.31
CA MET A 362 -8.31 -11.33 26.27
C MET A 362 -9.05 -12.48 25.60
N TYR A 363 -9.60 -12.25 24.42
CA TYR A 363 -10.25 -13.31 23.65
C TYR A 363 -9.27 -14.45 23.34
N LYS A 364 -8.07 -14.12 22.80
CA LYS A 364 -7.04 -15.11 22.47
C LYS A 364 -6.59 -15.89 23.70
N LYS A 365 -6.35 -15.21 24.84
CA LYS A 365 -5.98 -15.85 26.10
C LYS A 365 -7.03 -16.86 26.57
N HIS A 366 -8.31 -16.53 26.42
CA HIS A 366 -9.42 -17.39 26.85
C HIS A 366 -9.73 -18.52 25.85
N LYS A 367 -9.67 -18.24 24.53
CA LYS A 367 -10.05 -19.19 23.47
C LYS A 367 -8.88 -19.96 22.85
N GLY A 368 -7.64 -19.58 23.16
CA GLY A 368 -6.39 -20.15 22.64
C GLY A 368 -6.04 -19.69 21.22
N LYS A 369 -7.00 -19.70 20.30
CA LYS A 369 -6.82 -19.26 18.90
C LYS A 369 -7.92 -18.27 18.50
N LEU A 370 -7.58 -17.34 17.59
CA LEU A 370 -8.56 -16.44 17.00
C LEU A 370 -9.43 -17.20 16.01
N LYS A 371 -10.75 -16.95 16.06
CA LYS A 371 -11.76 -17.67 15.28
C LYS A 371 -12.82 -16.70 14.81
N ILE A 372 -13.38 -16.96 13.64
CA ILE A 372 -14.59 -16.30 13.15
C ILE A 372 -15.73 -17.28 13.21
N GLU A 373 -16.82 -16.88 13.86
CA GLU A 373 -18.05 -17.66 13.95
C GLU A 373 -19.09 -17.07 13.01
N THR A 374 -19.46 -17.81 11.98
CA THR A 374 -20.50 -17.41 11.01
C THR A 374 -21.77 -18.20 11.26
N GLU A 375 -22.87 -17.50 11.50
CA GLU A 375 -24.19 -18.12 11.61
C GLU A 375 -24.86 -18.18 10.25
N SER A 376 -25.35 -19.34 9.87
CA SER A 376 -26.13 -19.56 8.66
C SER A 376 -27.42 -20.31 8.97
N ASN A 377 -28.51 -19.97 8.28
CA ASN A 377 -29.74 -20.69 8.38
C ASN A 377 -29.75 -21.84 7.36
N ARG A 378 -29.85 -23.07 7.83
CA ARG A 378 -29.95 -24.26 6.98
C ARG A 378 -31.39 -24.77 6.99
N VAL A 379 -32.00 -24.83 5.82
CA VAL A 379 -33.33 -25.42 5.66
C VAL A 379 -33.20 -26.93 5.61
N MET A 380 -33.80 -27.63 6.57
CA MET A 380 -33.86 -29.10 6.60
C MET A 380 -34.96 -29.63 5.67
N ARG A 381 -34.88 -30.94 5.34
CA ARG A 381 -35.80 -31.60 4.40
C ARG A 381 -37.30 -31.42 4.66
N MET A 382 -37.70 -31.04 5.88
CA MET A 382 -39.10 -30.78 6.28
C MET A 382 -39.40 -29.28 6.44
N GLY A 383 -38.65 -28.40 5.80
CA GLY A 383 -38.86 -26.95 5.89
C GLY A 383 -38.43 -26.29 7.22
N LYS A 384 -37.93 -27.07 8.19
CA LYS A 384 -37.48 -26.55 9.47
C LYS A 384 -36.15 -25.81 9.27
N ILE A 385 -36.13 -24.54 9.65
CA ILE A 385 -34.91 -23.72 9.64
C ILE A 385 -34.10 -24.00 10.90
N VAL A 386 -32.87 -24.46 10.73
CA VAL A 386 -31.93 -24.70 11.85
C VAL A 386 -30.77 -23.74 11.70
N LYS A 387 -30.46 -23.00 12.78
CA LYS A 387 -29.24 -22.20 12.86
C LYS A 387 -28.03 -23.12 12.91
N HIS A 388 -27.12 -22.95 11.99
CA HIS A 388 -25.83 -23.64 11.95
C HIS A 388 -24.74 -22.63 12.15
N THR A 389 -23.93 -22.82 13.19
CA THR A 389 -22.74 -22.00 13.45
C THR A 389 -21.53 -22.71 12.87
N ARG A 390 -20.88 -22.09 11.90
CA ARG A 390 -19.58 -22.50 11.39
C ARG A 390 -18.51 -21.73 12.15
N VAL A 391 -17.50 -22.43 12.63
CA VAL A 391 -16.36 -21.86 13.35
C VAL A 391 -15.11 -22.06 12.50
N ASP A 392 -14.57 -20.99 11.98
CA ASP A 392 -13.33 -21.00 11.19
C ASP A 392 -12.17 -20.46 12.02
N VAL A 393 -11.20 -21.32 12.32
CA VAL A 393 -9.94 -20.89 12.97
C VAL A 393 -9.14 -20.09 11.93
N LEU A 394 -8.62 -18.95 12.35
CA LEU A 394 -7.79 -18.13 11.47
C LEU A 394 -6.40 -18.80 11.31
N ASP A 395 -6.10 -19.17 10.05
CA ASP A 395 -4.86 -19.81 9.63
C ASP A 395 -4.53 -19.34 8.21
N TYR A 396 -3.74 -18.28 8.12
CA TYR A 396 -3.39 -17.66 6.84
C TYR A 396 -2.04 -18.19 6.34
N SER A 397 -1.96 -18.55 5.07
CA SER A 397 -0.69 -18.92 4.45
C SER A 397 0.27 -17.75 4.31
N LEU A 398 -0.28 -16.51 4.19
CA LEU A 398 0.48 -15.28 4.14
C LEU A 398 -0.31 -14.16 4.83
N VAL A 399 0.38 -13.42 5.66
CA VAL A 399 -0.09 -12.15 6.23
C VAL A 399 0.77 -11.02 5.68
N VAL A 400 0.16 -10.01 5.09
CA VAL A 400 0.83 -8.77 4.69
C VAL A 400 0.36 -7.65 5.60
N VAL A 401 1.29 -6.89 6.16
CA VAL A 401 0.98 -5.76 7.04
C VAL A 401 1.57 -4.50 6.41
N ASP A 402 0.70 -3.69 5.82
CA ASP A 402 1.10 -2.40 5.24
C ASP A 402 1.20 -1.32 6.32
N GLU A 403 2.17 -0.41 6.18
CA GLU A 403 2.51 0.63 7.15
C GLU A 403 2.66 0.07 8.58
N PHE A 404 3.40 -1.05 8.69
CA PHE A 404 3.52 -1.82 9.93
C PHE A 404 3.99 -1.00 11.14
N GLN A 405 4.69 0.11 10.92
CA GLN A 405 5.17 1.02 11.96
C GLN A 405 4.05 1.75 12.72
N ASN A 406 2.82 1.72 12.21
CA ASN A 406 1.66 2.37 12.83
C ASN A 406 0.83 1.42 13.71
N TYR A 407 1.24 0.16 13.82
CA TYR A 407 0.56 -0.82 14.68
C TYR A 407 1.22 -0.93 16.05
N LEU A 408 0.43 -1.27 17.07
CA LEU A 408 0.93 -1.64 18.38
C LEU A 408 1.68 -2.97 18.31
N PRO A 409 2.70 -3.20 19.16
CA PRO A 409 3.39 -4.49 19.23
C PRO A 409 2.42 -5.67 19.35
N GLU A 410 1.39 -5.53 20.18
CA GLU A 410 0.38 -6.56 20.43
C GLU A 410 -0.49 -6.85 19.20
N GLN A 411 -0.78 -5.83 18.38
CA GLN A 411 -1.50 -6.02 17.11
C GLN A 411 -0.69 -6.87 16.13
N LEU A 412 0.60 -6.58 16.00
CA LEU A 412 1.50 -7.37 15.16
C LEU A 412 1.64 -8.82 15.66
N GLN A 413 1.69 -9.03 16.99
CA GLN A 413 1.68 -10.37 17.58
C GLN A 413 0.35 -11.10 17.31
N LEU A 414 -0.78 -10.41 17.36
CA LEU A 414 -2.09 -10.98 17.01
C LEU A 414 -2.12 -11.41 15.54
N PHE A 415 -1.64 -10.59 14.62
CA PHE A 415 -1.54 -10.94 13.19
C PHE A 415 -0.64 -12.16 12.99
N LYS A 416 0.56 -12.14 13.56
CA LYS A 416 1.51 -13.26 13.52
C LYS A 416 0.91 -14.57 14.05
N SER A 417 0.08 -14.49 15.08
CA SER A 417 -0.56 -15.68 15.65
C SER A 417 -1.61 -16.36 14.76
N CYS A 418 -1.99 -15.73 13.66
CA CYS A 418 -2.89 -16.28 12.66
C CYS A 418 -2.15 -16.80 11.40
N VAL A 419 -0.82 -16.79 11.42
CA VAL A 419 -0.02 -17.31 10.30
C VAL A 419 0.10 -18.81 10.41
N SER A 420 -0.02 -19.49 9.26
CA SER A 420 0.13 -20.94 9.19
C SER A 420 1.53 -21.39 9.55
N SER A 421 1.63 -22.42 10.38
CA SER A 421 2.90 -23.04 10.72
C SER A 421 3.62 -23.72 9.55
N LYS A 422 2.92 -23.89 8.42
CA LYS A 422 3.51 -24.47 7.21
C LYS A 422 4.38 -23.47 6.44
N THR A 423 4.02 -22.19 6.51
CA THR A 423 4.68 -21.12 5.76
C THR A 423 5.44 -20.15 6.65
N GLU A 424 4.90 -19.88 7.85
CA GLU A 424 5.40 -18.86 8.79
C GLU A 424 5.60 -17.48 8.13
N SER A 425 4.86 -17.22 7.04
CA SER A 425 5.13 -16.09 6.16
C SER A 425 4.35 -14.85 6.55
N VAL A 426 5.09 -13.82 6.91
CA VAL A 426 4.59 -12.45 7.12
C VAL A 426 5.42 -11.48 6.28
N ILE A 427 4.78 -10.55 5.59
CA ILE A 427 5.45 -9.44 4.91
C ILE A 427 5.11 -8.15 5.64
N TYR A 428 6.11 -7.53 6.24
CA TYR A 428 6.00 -6.22 6.87
C TYR A 428 6.43 -5.14 5.87
N VAL A 429 5.55 -4.20 5.59
CA VAL A 429 5.77 -3.11 4.63
C VAL A 429 5.69 -1.79 5.36
N GLY A 430 6.69 -0.92 5.25
CA GLY A 430 6.63 0.38 5.92
C GLY A 430 7.99 1.03 6.17
N ASP A 431 8.00 1.98 7.09
CA ASP A 431 9.22 2.71 7.49
C ASP A 431 9.13 3.08 8.97
N LEU A 432 10.02 2.54 9.79
CA LEU A 432 10.10 2.85 11.22
C LEU A 432 10.36 4.34 11.52
N SER A 433 10.82 5.10 10.53
CA SER A 433 11.03 6.55 10.63
C SER A 433 9.82 7.41 10.21
N GLN A 434 8.66 6.79 9.94
CA GLN A 434 7.45 7.47 9.49
C GLN A 434 6.23 7.09 10.33
N LYS A 435 6.33 7.27 11.64
CA LYS A 435 5.26 6.95 12.57
C LYS A 435 4.25 8.09 12.68
N ILE A 436 2.98 7.73 12.74
CA ILE A 436 1.89 8.70 12.92
C ILE A 436 1.06 8.43 14.19
N GLN A 437 1.38 7.38 14.94
CA GLN A 437 0.61 6.96 16.11
C GLN A 437 1.53 6.65 17.30
N HIS A 438 1.02 6.89 18.51
CA HIS A 438 1.73 6.62 19.76
C HIS A 438 1.77 5.14 20.13
N GLY A 439 2.78 4.74 20.90
CA GLY A 439 2.91 3.40 21.47
C GLY A 439 3.18 2.31 20.44
N THR A 440 3.57 2.68 19.22
CA THR A 440 3.88 1.74 18.14
C THR A 440 5.31 1.23 18.24
N ILE A 441 5.65 0.22 17.45
CA ILE A 441 6.95 -0.45 17.49
C ILE A 441 8.11 0.51 17.18
N LYS A 442 9.26 0.28 17.83
CA LYS A 442 10.53 0.99 17.56
C LYS A 442 11.54 0.06 16.88
N LYS A 443 11.47 -1.24 17.18
CA LYS A 443 12.33 -2.29 16.65
C LYS A 443 11.59 -3.62 16.58
N TRP A 444 12.15 -4.59 15.88
CA TRP A 444 11.57 -5.93 15.72
C TRP A 444 11.39 -6.67 17.04
N ASP A 445 12.31 -6.49 17.98
CA ASP A 445 12.23 -7.12 19.31
C ASP A 445 10.99 -6.72 20.11
N ASP A 446 10.39 -5.55 19.85
CA ASP A 446 9.22 -5.05 20.60
C ASP A 446 8.02 -5.99 20.52
N PHE A 447 7.94 -6.82 19.47
CA PHE A 447 6.88 -7.83 19.32
C PHE A 447 7.42 -9.24 19.06
N SER A 448 8.64 -9.51 19.52
CA SER A 448 9.30 -10.82 19.43
C SER A 448 9.41 -11.35 18.01
N GLU A 449 9.74 -10.46 17.06
CA GLU A 449 10.01 -10.84 15.68
C GLU A 449 11.52 -10.88 15.43
N ASN A 450 11.95 -11.89 14.69
CA ASN A 450 13.33 -12.03 14.25
C ASN A 450 13.36 -12.20 12.73
N ILE A 451 13.73 -11.14 12.06
CA ILE A 451 13.86 -11.14 10.60
C ILE A 451 15.34 -11.18 10.26
N ALA A 452 15.77 -12.21 9.57
CA ALA A 452 17.16 -12.34 9.13
C ALA A 452 17.58 -11.12 8.28
N PRO A 453 18.83 -10.64 8.37
CA PRO A 453 19.28 -9.43 7.67
C PRO A 453 19.07 -9.48 6.15
N ASP A 454 19.24 -10.65 5.52
CA ASP A 454 19.01 -10.88 4.09
C ASP A 454 17.52 -10.83 3.69
N ARG A 455 16.63 -10.78 4.68
CA ARG A 455 15.18 -10.66 4.52
C ARG A 455 14.62 -9.29 4.94
N GLN A 456 15.49 -8.38 5.34
CA GLN A 456 15.18 -6.98 5.62
C GLN A 456 15.67 -6.12 4.46
N ILE A 457 14.79 -5.92 3.49
CA ILE A 457 15.14 -5.14 2.31
C ILE A 457 14.81 -3.68 2.56
N ARG A 458 15.77 -2.82 2.30
CA ARG A 458 15.58 -1.37 2.37
C ARG A 458 15.68 -0.76 0.98
N LEU A 459 14.60 -0.17 0.53
CA LEU A 459 14.57 0.63 -0.67
C LEU A 459 15.11 2.02 -0.33
N HIS A 460 16.09 2.50 -1.09
CA HIS A 460 16.76 3.77 -0.81
C HIS A 460 16.32 4.87 -1.76
N LYS A 461 15.97 4.51 -2.98
CA LYS A 461 15.69 5.47 -4.05
C LYS A 461 14.23 5.91 -4.03
N VAL A 462 14.03 7.21 -4.09
CA VAL A 462 12.72 7.85 -4.26
C VAL A 462 12.65 8.38 -5.69
N TYR A 463 11.74 7.85 -6.49
CA TYR A 463 11.63 8.22 -7.90
C TYR A 463 10.47 9.17 -8.22
N ARG A 464 9.58 9.39 -7.24
CA ARG A 464 8.31 10.10 -7.47
C ARG A 464 8.42 11.60 -7.32
N ASN A 465 9.15 12.04 -6.30
CA ASN A 465 9.34 13.47 -6.02
C ASN A 465 10.36 14.08 -6.98
N THR A 466 10.27 15.39 -7.19
CA THR A 466 11.32 16.14 -7.88
C THR A 466 12.56 16.32 -7.02
N LYS A 467 13.69 16.57 -7.67
CA LYS A 467 14.96 16.83 -6.99
C LYS A 467 14.85 17.98 -5.98
N GLN A 468 14.14 19.06 -6.35
CA GLN A 468 13.96 20.26 -5.52
C GLN A 468 13.15 19.96 -4.25
N ILE A 469 12.15 19.09 -4.30
CA ILE A 469 11.39 18.66 -3.12
C ILE A 469 12.30 17.89 -2.16
N LEU A 470 13.10 16.95 -2.68
CA LEU A 470 14.00 16.15 -1.83
C LEU A 470 15.17 17.00 -1.28
N GLU A 471 15.69 17.94 -2.05
CA GLU A 471 16.69 18.91 -1.58
C GLU A 471 16.13 19.81 -0.47
N TYR A 472 14.88 20.25 -0.60
CA TYR A 472 14.21 21.00 0.44
C TYR A 472 14.03 20.16 1.71
N ALA A 473 13.57 18.91 1.61
CA ALA A 473 13.47 18.01 2.75
C ALA A 473 14.85 17.79 3.42
N ARG A 474 15.91 17.62 2.64
CA ARG A 474 17.28 17.52 3.15
C ARG A 474 17.74 18.79 3.87
N SER A 475 17.35 19.98 3.39
CA SER A 475 17.66 21.25 4.04
C SER A 475 16.98 21.42 5.41
N LEU A 476 15.97 20.61 5.68
CA LEU A 476 15.24 20.51 6.95
C LEU A 476 15.75 19.38 7.86
N ASP A 477 16.97 18.88 7.62
CA ASP A 477 17.65 17.82 8.38
C ASP A 477 17.02 16.42 8.23
N TYR A 478 16.15 16.19 7.23
CA TYR A 478 15.69 14.83 6.92
C TYR A 478 16.75 14.03 6.16
N LYS A 479 16.92 12.77 6.54
CA LYS A 479 17.84 11.83 5.87
C LYS A 479 17.21 11.33 4.58
N VAL A 480 17.54 11.98 3.46
CA VAL A 480 17.01 11.65 2.14
C VAL A 480 18.15 11.38 1.17
N GLU A 481 18.14 10.23 0.51
CA GLU A 481 19.02 9.93 -0.61
C GLU A 481 18.37 10.47 -1.89
N ILE A 482 19.11 11.32 -2.61
CA ILE A 482 18.66 11.92 -3.86
C ILE A 482 19.38 11.21 -5.00
N PRO A 483 18.67 10.44 -5.85
CA PRO A 483 19.24 9.83 -7.04
C PRO A 483 19.85 10.89 -7.96
N GLU A 484 20.99 10.59 -8.61
CA GLU A 484 21.65 11.51 -9.54
C GLU A 484 20.73 11.90 -10.70
N ALA A 485 19.99 10.93 -11.20
CA ALA A 485 19.06 11.07 -12.31
C ALA A 485 17.62 11.19 -11.82
N LEU A 486 17.27 12.29 -11.17
CA LEU A 486 15.91 12.58 -10.74
C LEU A 486 15.30 13.74 -11.54
N LYS A 487 14.00 13.66 -11.83
CA LYS A 487 13.31 14.75 -12.55
C LYS A 487 13.44 16.07 -11.80
N GLU A 488 13.69 17.12 -12.53
CA GLU A 488 13.68 18.48 -12.01
C GLU A 488 12.25 19.02 -11.91
N GLY A 489 12.00 19.89 -10.94
CA GLY A 489 10.73 20.54 -10.71
C GLY A 489 10.90 21.98 -10.27
N PRO A 490 9.81 22.69 -10.02
CA PRO A 490 9.87 24.04 -9.49
C PRO A 490 10.48 24.03 -8.08
N VAL A 491 11.16 25.14 -7.74
CA VAL A 491 11.67 25.37 -6.38
C VAL A 491 10.48 25.42 -5.42
N VAL A 492 10.67 24.83 -4.24
CA VAL A 492 9.64 24.85 -3.17
C VAL A 492 9.26 26.28 -2.81
N GLN A 493 7.98 26.58 -2.88
CA GLN A 493 7.45 27.90 -2.57
C GLN A 493 7.07 27.96 -1.10
N GLU A 494 7.85 28.70 -0.30
CA GLU A 494 7.54 28.95 1.11
C GLU A 494 7.07 30.39 1.28
N LYS A 495 5.78 30.57 1.61
CA LYS A 495 5.15 31.87 1.79
C LYS A 495 4.83 32.10 3.26
N VAL A 496 5.51 33.08 3.84
CA VAL A 496 5.27 33.53 5.21
C VAL A 496 4.39 34.79 5.15
N PHE A 497 3.25 34.75 5.83
CA PHE A 497 2.31 35.87 5.96
C PHE A 497 2.59 36.58 7.27
N GLU A 498 2.81 37.89 7.21
CA GLU A 498 3.12 38.70 8.38
C GLU A 498 1.84 39.06 9.16
N GLU A 499 1.91 38.95 10.49
CA GLU A 499 0.88 39.48 11.37
C GLU A 499 0.95 40.99 11.37
N VAL A 500 -0.17 41.66 11.06
CA VAL A 500 -0.26 43.12 11.18
C VAL A 500 -0.29 43.49 12.65
N ARG A 501 0.78 44.08 13.16
CA ARG A 501 0.87 44.57 14.52
C ARG A 501 -0.05 45.78 14.68
N GLY A 502 -1.22 45.60 15.28
CA GLY A 502 -2.16 46.67 15.64
C GLY A 502 -2.37 46.72 17.15
N GLU A 503 -2.38 47.94 17.72
CA GLU A 503 -2.52 48.23 19.17
C GLU A 503 -3.96 48.13 19.70
N VAL A 504 -4.82 47.26 19.17
CA VAL A 504 -6.25 47.20 19.58
C VAL A 504 -6.57 45.84 20.18
N GLU A 505 -7.32 45.81 21.30
CA GLU A 505 -7.74 44.58 22.03
C GLU A 505 -8.45 43.49 21.19
N ASN A 506 -8.83 43.79 19.96
CA ASN A 506 -9.39 42.84 19.00
C ASN A 506 -8.43 42.43 17.86
N ALA A 507 -7.15 42.81 17.96
CA ALA A 507 -6.18 42.60 16.87
C ALA A 507 -5.91 41.11 16.54
N ALA A 508 -5.92 40.24 17.53
CA ALA A 508 -5.64 38.82 17.35
C ALA A 508 -6.69 38.12 16.43
N SER A 509 -7.97 38.41 16.60
CA SER A 509 -9.04 37.84 15.79
C SER A 509 -9.10 38.43 14.38
N GLN A 510 -8.76 39.72 14.22
CA GLN A 510 -8.68 40.38 12.91
C GLN A 510 -7.42 39.94 12.13
N ASN A 511 -6.27 39.78 12.80
CA ASN A 511 -5.05 39.29 12.21
C ASN A 511 -5.19 37.83 11.70
N SER A 512 -5.81 36.99 12.53
CA SER A 512 -6.09 35.61 12.13
C SER A 512 -6.97 35.53 10.88
N ARG A 513 -8.02 36.37 10.77
CA ARG A 513 -8.88 36.44 9.58
C ARG A 513 -8.15 36.99 8.34
N ASN A 514 -7.24 37.92 8.52
CA ASN A 514 -6.46 38.49 7.42
C ASN A 514 -5.48 37.48 6.85
N ILE A 515 -4.76 36.76 7.70
CA ILE A 515 -3.83 35.70 7.28
C ILE A 515 -4.59 34.57 6.55
N GLU A 516 -5.73 34.17 7.10
CA GLU A 516 -6.59 33.15 6.49
C GLU A 516 -7.08 33.58 5.10
N SER A 517 -7.48 34.83 4.94
CA SER A 517 -7.89 35.39 3.65
C SER A 517 -6.75 35.34 2.62
N GLN A 518 -5.53 35.67 3.04
CA GLN A 518 -4.34 35.58 2.17
C GLN A 518 -4.02 34.14 1.78
N VAL A 519 -4.15 33.18 2.71
CA VAL A 519 -4.00 31.75 2.41
C VAL A 519 -5.05 31.30 1.40
N PHE A 520 -6.31 31.73 1.57
CA PHE A 520 -7.39 31.38 0.64
C PHE A 520 -7.15 31.94 -0.76
N GLU A 521 -6.74 33.19 -0.87
CA GLU A 521 -6.40 33.83 -2.15
C GLU A 521 -5.24 33.10 -2.83
N TYR A 522 -4.21 32.73 -2.08
CA TYR A 522 -3.07 31.99 -2.64
C TYR A 522 -3.49 30.61 -3.15
N VAL A 523 -4.26 29.87 -2.38
CA VAL A 523 -4.80 28.55 -2.77
C VAL A 523 -5.70 28.69 -4.00
N GLU A 524 -6.57 29.72 -4.04
CA GLU A 524 -7.44 30.00 -5.18
C GLU A 524 -6.64 30.24 -6.46
N ASN A 525 -5.53 30.96 -6.37
CA ASN A 525 -4.64 31.20 -7.51
C ASN A 525 -4.00 29.89 -8.01
N ILE A 526 -3.58 29.00 -7.14
CA ILE A 526 -3.07 27.68 -7.52
C ILE A 526 -4.16 26.88 -8.23
N LEU A 527 -5.37 26.83 -7.67
CA LEU A 527 -6.49 26.08 -8.24
C LEU A 527 -6.93 26.62 -9.60
N LYS A 528 -6.89 27.95 -9.82
CA LYS A 528 -7.18 28.57 -11.12
C LYS A 528 -6.12 28.28 -12.19
N ASN A 529 -4.86 28.19 -11.79
CA ASN A 529 -3.73 28.02 -12.71
C ASN A 529 -3.36 26.56 -12.96
N LYS A 530 -3.95 25.58 -12.22
CA LYS A 530 -3.70 24.16 -12.46
C LYS A 530 -4.27 23.73 -13.81
N THR A 531 -3.57 22.83 -14.47
CA THR A 531 -4.15 22.12 -15.64
C THR A 531 -5.20 21.12 -15.15
N ALA A 532 -6.21 20.82 -15.98
CA ALA A 532 -7.31 19.91 -15.60
C ALA A 532 -6.84 18.51 -15.17
N GLU A 533 -5.69 18.08 -15.65
CA GLU A 533 -5.12 16.76 -15.39
C GLU A 533 -4.35 16.66 -14.07
N LYS A 534 -4.02 17.78 -13.42
CA LYS A 534 -3.21 17.78 -12.18
C LYS A 534 -4.08 17.61 -10.94
N SER A 535 -3.65 16.73 -10.06
CA SER A 535 -4.22 16.55 -8.73
C SER A 535 -3.61 17.52 -7.71
N VAL A 536 -4.42 18.01 -6.77
CA VAL A 536 -4.00 18.95 -5.72
C VAL A 536 -4.40 18.44 -4.35
N GLY A 537 -3.42 18.33 -3.44
CA GLY A 537 -3.63 18.03 -2.03
C GLY A 537 -3.46 19.28 -1.17
N ILE A 538 -4.50 19.68 -0.46
CA ILE A 538 -4.43 20.76 0.54
C ILE A 538 -4.36 20.11 1.91
N LEU A 539 -3.20 20.22 2.54
CA LEU A 539 -2.86 19.50 3.77
C LEU A 539 -2.70 20.47 4.95
N SER A 540 -3.23 20.10 6.11
CA SER A 540 -3.05 20.87 7.35
C SER A 540 -3.10 19.98 8.59
N PHE A 541 -2.50 20.46 9.69
CA PHE A 541 -2.77 19.95 11.04
C PHE A 541 -4.06 20.52 11.62
N ASN A 542 -4.50 21.69 11.14
CA ASN A 542 -5.65 22.40 11.66
C ASN A 542 -6.94 21.99 10.94
N LEU A 543 -7.75 21.17 11.61
CA LEU A 543 -9.01 20.66 11.07
C LEU A 543 -10.04 21.77 10.83
N GLU A 544 -10.06 22.84 11.67
CA GLU A 544 -10.96 23.96 11.48
C GLU A 544 -10.62 24.76 10.21
N LEU A 545 -9.33 25.00 9.97
CA LEU A 545 -8.86 25.63 8.73
C LEU A 545 -9.23 24.80 7.51
N LEU A 546 -9.03 23.48 7.58
CA LEU A 546 -9.43 22.56 6.50
C LEU A 546 -10.94 22.59 6.24
N THR A 547 -11.75 22.65 7.28
CA THR A 547 -13.21 22.71 7.15
C THR A 547 -13.62 24.00 6.44
N ARG A 548 -13.07 25.15 6.82
CA ARG A 548 -13.32 26.43 6.15
C ARG A 548 -12.84 26.45 4.70
N LEU A 549 -11.70 25.82 4.42
CA LEU A 549 -11.22 25.66 3.03
C LEU A 549 -12.16 24.78 2.21
N ARG A 550 -12.65 23.66 2.76
CA ARG A 550 -13.65 22.81 2.11
C ARG A 550 -14.94 23.55 1.78
N GLU A 551 -15.42 24.37 2.73
CA GLU A 551 -16.63 25.19 2.54
C GLU A 551 -16.41 26.27 1.46
N ARG A 552 -15.25 26.93 1.47
CA ARG A 552 -14.91 27.95 0.49
C ARG A 552 -14.80 27.41 -0.93
N PHE A 553 -14.22 26.20 -1.07
CA PHE A 553 -13.93 25.55 -2.35
C PHE A 553 -14.81 24.31 -2.61
N LYS A 554 -16.06 24.33 -2.16
CA LYS A 554 -17.00 23.18 -2.29
C LYS A 554 -17.30 22.75 -3.73
N ASP A 555 -17.19 23.67 -4.69
CA ASP A 555 -17.52 23.46 -6.11
C ASP A 555 -16.28 23.09 -6.94
N VAL A 556 -15.16 22.76 -6.30
CA VAL A 556 -13.93 22.38 -7.00
C VAL A 556 -14.01 20.93 -7.45
N ASP A 557 -13.35 20.66 -8.57
CA ASP A 557 -13.15 19.35 -9.18
C ASP A 557 -12.67 18.28 -8.17
N THR A 558 -13.08 17.04 -8.41
CA THR A 558 -12.74 15.86 -7.58
C THR A 558 -11.23 15.56 -7.51
N SER A 559 -10.42 16.15 -8.39
CA SER A 559 -8.95 16.08 -8.35
C SER A 559 -8.31 16.89 -7.21
N VAL A 560 -9.09 17.72 -6.50
CA VAL A 560 -8.65 18.50 -5.34
C VAL A 560 -9.14 17.81 -4.07
N LYS A 561 -8.21 17.57 -3.13
CA LYS A 561 -8.55 16.97 -1.84
C LYS A 561 -8.04 17.82 -0.69
N PHE A 562 -8.85 17.94 0.37
CA PHE A 562 -8.54 18.62 1.62
C PHE A 562 -8.39 17.56 2.70
N LEU A 563 -7.20 17.35 3.21
CA LEU A 563 -6.89 16.24 4.12
C LEU A 563 -6.05 16.75 5.30
N THR A 564 -6.24 16.15 6.46
CA THR A 564 -5.22 16.23 7.49
C THR A 564 -3.94 15.56 6.99
N ILE A 565 -2.79 15.93 7.54
CA ILE A 565 -1.53 15.31 7.13
C ILE A 565 -1.54 13.81 7.38
N ALA A 566 -2.15 13.37 8.48
CA ALA A 566 -2.29 11.94 8.79
C ALA A 566 -3.15 11.19 7.76
N GLU A 567 -4.27 11.78 7.30
CA GLU A 567 -5.13 11.22 6.26
C GLU A 567 -4.45 11.18 4.88
N SER A 568 -3.41 11.99 4.67
CA SER A 568 -2.66 11.99 3.41
C SER A 568 -1.66 10.83 3.29
N GLN A 569 -1.47 10.03 4.32
CA GLN A 569 -0.61 8.85 4.24
C GLN A 569 -1.17 7.86 3.21
N GLY A 570 -0.32 7.40 2.28
CA GLY A 570 -0.73 6.51 1.19
C GLY A 570 -1.29 7.21 -0.06
N VAL A 571 -1.61 8.51 -0.03
CA VAL A 571 -2.09 9.28 -1.20
C VAL A 571 -0.99 10.21 -1.71
N GLU A 572 -1.01 10.49 -3.01
CA GLU A 572 -0.02 11.36 -3.66
C GLU A 572 -0.73 12.37 -4.59
N PHE A 573 -0.10 13.53 -4.77
CA PHE A 573 -0.65 14.64 -5.54
C PHE A 573 0.43 15.26 -6.44
N ASP A 574 0.03 15.78 -7.59
CA ASP A 574 0.93 16.56 -8.43
C ASP A 574 1.40 17.83 -7.71
N ILE A 575 0.47 18.50 -7.03
CA ILE A 575 0.72 19.72 -6.28
C ILE A 575 0.24 19.53 -4.84
N VAL A 576 1.07 19.90 -3.87
CA VAL A 576 0.69 19.94 -2.46
C VAL A 576 0.75 21.38 -1.93
N CYS A 577 -0.30 21.79 -1.22
CA CYS A 577 -0.33 23.01 -0.43
C CYS A 577 -0.38 22.62 1.05
N LEU A 578 0.73 22.74 1.74
CA LEU A 578 0.79 22.62 3.20
C LEU A 578 0.39 23.96 3.82
N VAL A 579 -0.78 24.03 4.44
CA VAL A 579 -1.37 25.28 4.94
C VAL A 579 -1.44 25.33 6.47
N GLY A 580 -1.36 26.52 7.04
CA GLY A 580 -1.46 26.74 8.47
C GLY A 580 -0.16 26.45 9.24
N VAL A 581 0.99 26.57 8.57
CA VAL A 581 2.31 26.42 9.22
C VAL A 581 2.53 27.59 10.18
N SER A 582 2.70 27.28 11.47
CA SER A 582 2.94 28.26 12.52
C SER A 582 3.72 27.62 13.67
N ASN A 583 4.35 28.44 14.50
CA ASN A 583 5.05 27.95 15.70
C ASN A 583 4.10 27.26 16.70
N HIS A 584 2.79 27.54 16.60
CA HIS A 584 1.74 27.02 17.47
C HIS A 584 0.92 25.90 16.82
N MET A 585 1.31 25.44 15.62
CA MET A 585 0.50 24.46 14.86
C MET A 585 0.30 23.13 15.60
N PHE A 586 1.12 22.82 16.59
CA PHE A 586 1.02 21.62 17.42
C PHE A 586 0.39 21.86 18.80
N GLU A 587 0.17 23.12 19.23
CA GLU A 587 -0.36 23.43 20.57
C GLU A 587 -1.76 22.86 20.80
N LEU A 588 -2.62 22.85 19.79
CA LEU A 588 -3.95 22.24 19.88
C LEU A 588 -3.86 20.74 20.18
N ALA A 589 -2.86 20.06 19.63
CA ALA A 589 -2.58 18.67 19.94
C ALA A 589 -1.91 18.51 21.32
N GLU A 590 -1.21 19.54 21.82
CA GLU A 590 -0.55 19.52 23.14
C GLU A 590 -1.50 19.60 24.31
N ARG A 591 -2.67 20.22 24.17
CA ARG A 591 -3.68 20.32 25.23
C ARG A 591 -4.19 18.97 25.73
N TYR A 592 -4.11 17.93 24.91
CA TYR A 592 -4.62 16.60 25.22
C TYR A 592 -3.56 15.59 25.68
N SER A 593 -2.27 15.96 25.74
CA SER A 593 -1.21 15.00 26.01
C SER A 593 -0.09 15.57 26.87
N THR A 594 -0.35 15.59 28.17
CA THR A 594 0.61 16.08 29.17
C THR A 594 1.52 15.00 29.74
N HIS A 595 1.40 13.72 29.29
CA HIS A 595 2.17 12.62 29.89
C HIS A 595 3.65 12.69 29.47
N PRO A 596 4.60 12.93 30.41
CA PRO A 596 6.01 13.14 30.09
C PRO A 596 6.66 11.97 29.32
N ALA A 597 6.21 10.74 29.56
CA ALA A 597 6.75 9.53 28.94
C ALA A 597 6.57 9.47 27.41
N PHE A 598 5.62 10.24 26.86
CA PHE A 598 5.34 10.26 25.42
C PHE A 598 5.77 11.55 24.72
N ARG A 599 6.40 12.49 25.44
CA ARG A 599 6.79 13.79 24.87
C ARG A 599 7.77 13.64 23.70
N GLU A 600 8.83 12.85 23.85
CA GLU A 600 9.83 12.64 22.79
C GLU A 600 9.21 11.91 21.59
N GLU A 601 8.39 10.88 21.85
CA GLU A 601 7.69 10.15 20.80
C GLU A 601 6.74 11.07 20.01
N LYS A 602 6.04 11.97 20.69
CA LYS A 602 5.14 12.94 20.09
C LYS A 602 5.88 13.93 19.19
N HIS A 603 7.01 14.49 19.65
CA HIS A 603 7.84 15.37 18.82
C HIS A 603 8.35 14.65 17.58
N GLN A 604 8.73 13.38 17.72
CA GLN A 604 9.15 12.57 16.59
C GLN A 604 7.99 12.33 15.61
N ILE A 605 6.79 12.02 16.09
CA ILE A 605 5.59 11.87 15.26
C ILE A 605 5.30 13.16 14.47
N TYR A 606 5.44 14.33 15.08
CA TYR A 606 5.23 15.60 14.38
C TYR A 606 6.26 15.82 13.26
N LYS A 607 7.54 15.50 13.51
CA LYS A 607 8.56 15.53 12.46
C LYS A 607 8.22 14.55 11.32
N ASP A 608 7.82 13.34 11.67
CA ASP A 608 7.47 12.32 10.68
C ASP A 608 6.25 12.73 9.85
N LEU A 609 5.23 13.34 10.47
CA LEU A 609 4.06 13.89 9.77
C LEU A 609 4.44 15.01 8.80
N LEU A 610 5.32 15.94 9.21
CA LEU A 610 5.83 16.97 8.30
C LEU A 610 6.58 16.37 7.11
N TYR A 611 7.40 15.36 7.34
CA TYR A 611 8.08 14.64 6.27
C TYR A 611 7.10 13.94 5.31
N ILE A 612 6.05 13.33 5.87
CA ILE A 612 4.97 12.74 5.08
C ILE A 612 4.34 13.81 4.20
N ALA A 613 3.95 14.98 4.75
CA ALA A 613 3.34 16.06 3.98
C ALA A 613 4.21 16.51 2.80
N LEU A 614 5.52 16.69 3.03
CA LEU A 614 6.47 17.09 1.99
C LEU A 614 6.57 16.05 0.87
N THR A 615 6.58 14.79 1.22
CA THR A 615 6.76 13.67 0.28
C THR A 615 5.46 13.25 -0.43
N ARG A 616 4.30 13.84 -0.10
CA ARG A 616 3.05 13.63 -0.83
C ARG A 616 3.03 14.30 -2.20
N SER A 617 3.89 15.31 -2.41
CA SER A 617 3.96 16.02 -3.68
C SER A 617 4.85 15.32 -4.69
N MET A 618 4.33 15.04 -5.88
CA MET A 618 5.09 14.48 -6.99
C MET A 618 5.87 15.55 -7.77
N ASN A 619 5.31 16.75 -7.93
CA ASN A 619 5.87 17.76 -8.82
C ASN A 619 6.13 19.11 -8.13
N GLU A 620 5.21 19.61 -7.33
CA GLU A 620 5.24 20.98 -6.82
C GLU A 620 4.69 21.07 -5.40
N ILE A 621 5.37 21.80 -4.52
CA ILE A 621 4.92 22.00 -3.14
C ILE A 621 4.95 23.48 -2.76
N HIS A 622 3.89 23.92 -2.08
CA HIS A 622 3.73 25.24 -1.48
C HIS A 622 3.56 25.08 0.02
N VAL A 623 4.35 25.81 0.79
CA VAL A 623 4.30 25.86 2.25
C VAL A 623 3.80 27.24 2.67
N LEU A 624 2.63 27.29 3.30
CA LEU A 624 1.91 28.53 3.59
C LEU A 624 1.67 28.67 5.10
N GLY A 625 2.15 29.76 5.69
CA GLY A 625 2.00 29.94 7.13
C GLY A 625 2.50 31.29 7.65
N THR A 626 2.63 31.40 8.96
CA THR A 626 3.14 32.60 9.67
C THR A 626 4.62 32.51 10.03
N CYS A 627 5.24 31.37 9.80
CA CYS A 627 6.68 31.16 9.99
C CYS A 627 7.23 30.16 8.97
N ARG A 628 8.52 30.02 8.90
CA ARG A 628 9.16 29.01 8.05
C ARG A 628 9.07 27.63 8.68
N LEU A 629 8.97 26.60 7.85
CA LEU A 629 8.90 25.22 8.33
C LEU A 629 10.15 24.81 9.13
N LYS A 630 11.31 25.36 8.77
CA LYS A 630 12.56 25.15 9.50
C LYS A 630 12.48 25.64 10.96
N ASP A 631 11.81 26.76 11.20
CA ASP A 631 11.67 27.33 12.55
C ASP A 631 10.77 26.45 13.43
N VAL A 632 9.70 25.90 12.83
CA VAL A 632 8.83 24.92 13.50
C VAL A 632 9.63 23.68 13.93
N LEU A 633 10.47 23.14 13.04
CA LEU A 633 11.27 21.94 13.32
C LEU A 633 12.35 22.17 14.39
N VAL A 634 12.89 23.38 14.48
CA VAL A 634 13.85 23.76 15.55
C VAL A 634 13.17 23.70 16.92
N ASN A 635 11.90 24.15 17.02
CA ASN A 635 11.13 24.11 18.26
C ASN A 635 10.73 22.70 18.70
N LEU A 636 10.83 21.69 17.81
CA LEU A 636 10.61 20.28 18.11
C LEU A 636 11.89 19.52 18.53
N LYS A 637 13.05 20.21 18.52
CA LYS A 637 14.33 19.62 19.03
C LYS A 637 14.38 19.73 20.53
#